data_17e72f0c0f17b1a82888765bcb1bbbda
#
_entry.id   17e72f0c0f17b1a82888765bcb1bbbda
#
_cell.length_a   1.000
_cell.length_b   1.000
_cell.length_c   1.000
_cell.angle_alpha   90.00
_cell.angle_beta   90.00
_cell.angle_gamma   90.00
#
_symmetry.space_group_name_H-M   'P 1'
#
loop_
_entity.id
_entity.type
_entity.pdbx_description
1 polymer ?
#
loop_
_entity_poly.entity_id
_entity_poly.type
_entity_poly.pdbx_seq_one_letter_code
_entity_poly.pdbx_strand_id
1 'polypeptide(L)'
;MAVHRIWQRKFMTLVGLSVVMLLLAQATMAQDTPAKPEGEPAKPEQSTEVPLPKKAEVLRNLPSKADLLTKPPFDWVFLKNDDALTVKPLQPRPRTLEQINEKRRQLIKPPTVVRMPGESQDEFAGRLRQSADEHKKLREKADNLELDLPDSTRTSDDEDDSSYKINVDKYITEIINFEDIVLRRVDLLLEQGELEDVYELLLFVDRRHLGWPGYDERMNRFLLVDAQRKLADKEAEAAFVLLEQMNERVKAAINSKDPLVRYGKMGEDLQKCSVELGNAIDILVDPAVKARDFRQARFHLGRLFKLQADHPSGANWRERLIAETNRLLADAAKAIAAGKFDQAAAFADEAALVWPSAPNLKNPHRLFSQRWPILKVGIVGPINPVTSFPFATEATRRRDGLTRLPFFEPARIDGGARYRSRFLESWEPTDLGRQAVFTLRSNRSSSEASPIVTASGAVTALLERLQPDSPHFDERMASFIDGIAVRGPFEFSVKFSRIPVRTEALFAMPLGTDERLSAELDQRFRVSVTTENSVSLQRSVSEPERVLQRHVAEVTEIRYLSHEKAIQGLLRGEISMMPNVPAWQLDRLAADGRFFVRKYALPQTHFVQFNPQSKPLRNPELRRGLMYGLDRSQVLRDVMLHDITVRTLREPLPKANVPVKLFPEIGLSYDAAKSELVWNGLSISDQQSRQFAALSYDVEYRKALQTLVKKSQPDRGRVVSAPWATNLSAYNSLVTPREADLSLAFALATAAKKSLGAEMRTLRMICESEPLVEAAAKRLIEEWKPLGITVELVTLGQPSQAARPAGADRLPVASGQDAVAAPAAAAAPEPESWDLAYRTVRMTEPMMELWPLLSLDKVARVQSIRYLPDWLRQGLIDLDRVADWATTVSSLQELHREVAETVQLIPLWEIDDAIVFRKTVRGIPEAPLHPYQDVESWISEAWYSTE
;
A
#
# COMPACT_ATOMS: atom_id res chain seq x y z
N MET A 1 0.87 -29.44 10.11
CA MET A 1 1.75 -29.93 9.00
C MET A 1 1.59 -29.13 7.70
N ALA A 2 0.42 -28.75 7.23
CA ALA A 2 0.29 -27.98 5.98
C ALA A 2 0.78 -26.53 6.05
N VAL A 3 0.62 -25.85 7.17
CA VAL A 3 1.03 -24.44 7.36
C VAL A 3 2.55 -24.28 7.44
N HIS A 4 3.26 -25.28 7.98
CA HIS A 4 4.72 -25.27 8.11
C HIS A 4 5.44 -25.37 6.75
N ARG A 5 4.86 -26.08 5.77
CA ARG A 5 5.42 -26.21 4.41
C ARG A 5 5.29 -24.94 3.55
N ILE A 6 4.30 -24.10 3.83
CA ILE A 6 4.08 -22.84 3.07
C ILE A 6 5.07 -21.75 3.51
N TRP A 7 5.47 -21.77 4.77
CA TRP A 7 6.38 -20.76 5.32
C TRP A 7 7.84 -21.03 4.93
N GLN A 8 8.27 -22.28 4.93
CA GLN A 8 9.61 -22.64 4.47
C GLN A 8 9.86 -22.32 2.98
N ARG A 9 8.85 -22.40 2.12
CA ARG A 9 9.00 -22.05 0.70
C ARG A 9 9.16 -20.53 0.44
N LYS A 10 8.56 -19.67 1.25
CA LYS A 10 8.71 -18.20 1.09
C LYS A 10 10.04 -17.66 1.62
N PHE A 11 10.62 -18.30 2.63
CA PHE A 11 11.91 -17.89 3.19
C PHE A 11 13.10 -18.30 2.30
N MET A 12 13.02 -19.44 1.64
CA MET A 12 14.07 -19.93 0.72
C MET A 12 14.21 -19.09 -0.56
N THR A 13 13.17 -18.36 -0.99
CA THR A 13 13.24 -17.51 -2.18
C THR A 13 13.95 -16.17 -1.92
N LEU A 14 13.98 -15.70 -0.69
CA LEU A 14 14.66 -14.43 -0.35
C LEU A 14 16.17 -14.63 -0.04
N VAL A 15 16.56 -15.76 0.51
CA VAL A 15 17.97 -16.07 0.84
C VAL A 15 18.73 -16.57 -0.38
N GLY A 16 18.06 -17.22 -1.34
CA GLY A 16 18.68 -17.72 -2.57
C GLY A 16 19.19 -16.64 -3.52
N LEU A 17 18.65 -15.43 -3.46
CA LEU A 17 19.08 -14.32 -4.34
C LEU A 17 20.34 -13.60 -3.83
N SER A 18 20.64 -13.65 -2.55
CA SER A 18 21.83 -12.99 -1.97
C SER A 18 23.12 -13.80 -2.11
N VAL A 19 23.01 -15.14 -2.20
CA VAL A 19 24.19 -16.02 -2.30
C VAL A 19 24.70 -16.12 -3.74
N VAL A 20 23.85 -15.96 -4.74
CA VAL A 20 24.26 -16.00 -6.17
C VAL A 20 25.05 -14.76 -6.60
N MET A 21 24.90 -13.63 -5.91
CA MET A 21 25.67 -12.41 -6.21
C MET A 21 27.09 -12.41 -5.59
N LEU A 22 27.36 -13.23 -4.58
CA LEU A 22 28.69 -13.29 -3.94
C LEU A 22 29.63 -14.30 -4.61
N LEU A 23 29.13 -15.26 -5.38
CA LEU A 23 29.93 -16.30 -6.04
C LEU A 23 30.47 -15.91 -7.43
N LEU A 24 30.08 -14.77 -7.97
CA LEU A 24 30.55 -14.26 -9.27
C LEU A 24 31.73 -13.27 -9.18
N ALA A 25 32.20 -12.97 -7.98
CA ALA A 25 33.29 -11.98 -7.77
C ALA A 25 34.68 -12.59 -7.47
N GLN A 26 34.84 -13.91 -7.46
CA GLN A 26 36.14 -14.54 -7.11
C GLN A 26 36.80 -15.43 -8.18
N ALA A 27 36.46 -15.25 -9.45
CA ALA A 27 37.07 -16.03 -10.53
C ALA A 27 37.89 -15.12 -11.48
N THR A 28 38.91 -14.45 -10.97
CA THR A 28 40.02 -13.93 -11.76
C THR A 28 41.21 -13.63 -10.84
N MET A 29 42.20 -14.48 -10.90
CA MET A 29 43.63 -14.29 -10.66
C MET A 29 44.31 -15.59 -10.15
N ALA A 30 44.87 -16.33 -11.03
CA ALA A 30 46.08 -17.15 -10.72
C ALA A 30 46.77 -17.50 -12.03
N GLN A 31 47.94 -16.96 -12.20
CA GLN A 31 48.92 -17.38 -13.23
C GLN A 31 50.15 -18.01 -12.61
N ASP A 32 50.53 -19.13 -13.22
CA ASP A 32 51.95 -19.63 -13.52
C ASP A 32 53.00 -19.77 -12.41
N THR A 33 53.60 -20.84 -12.24
CA THR A 33 54.45 -21.88 -12.90
C THR A 33 55.51 -22.35 -11.91
N PRO A 34 56.47 -23.26 -12.15
CA PRO A 34 56.61 -24.45 -12.98
C PRO A 34 57.13 -25.75 -12.28
N ALA A 35 57.31 -26.76 -13.10
CA ALA A 35 57.59 -28.14 -12.83
C ALA A 35 59.00 -28.56 -12.37
N LYS A 36 59.02 -29.78 -11.75
CA LYS A 36 59.95 -30.94 -11.82
C LYS A 36 61.29 -30.90 -11.03
N PRO A 37 61.84 -31.99 -10.54
CA PRO A 37 61.98 -33.26 -11.23
C PRO A 37 61.79 -34.55 -10.45
N GLU A 38 61.88 -35.68 -11.15
CA GLU A 38 61.79 -37.08 -10.87
C GLU A 38 62.81 -37.60 -9.84
N GLY A 39 62.41 -38.60 -9.08
CA GLY A 39 63.30 -39.43 -8.24
C GLY A 39 62.74 -40.86 -7.98
N GLU A 40 63.52 -41.83 -8.24
CA GLU A 40 63.35 -43.29 -8.36
C GLU A 40 62.54 -44.05 -7.27
N PRO A 41 62.10 -45.28 -7.55
CA PRO A 41 61.19 -46.08 -6.72
C PRO A 41 61.86 -46.76 -5.56
N ALA A 42 61.35 -46.63 -4.37
CA ALA A 42 61.75 -47.38 -3.19
C ALA A 42 60.87 -48.62 -2.97
N LYS A 43 61.44 -49.67 -2.55
CA LYS A 43 60.98 -51.05 -2.27
C LYS A 43 59.81 -51.09 -1.28
N PRO A 44 59.02 -52.20 -1.31
CA PRO A 44 57.82 -52.29 -0.44
C PRO A 44 58.31 -52.53 1.03
N GLU A 45 57.93 -51.63 1.90
CA GLU A 45 58.05 -51.84 3.36
C GLU A 45 56.79 -52.56 3.87
N GLN A 46 57.09 -53.40 4.83
CA GLN A 46 56.17 -54.27 5.57
C GLN A 46 54.98 -53.48 6.17
N SER A 47 53.79 -54.13 6.09
CA SER A 47 52.56 -53.65 6.73
C SER A 47 52.75 -53.52 8.23
N THR A 48 53.13 -52.36 8.73
CA THR A 48 52.91 -51.99 10.10
C THR A 48 51.46 -51.79 10.34
N GLU A 49 50.82 -52.65 11.14
CA GLU A 49 49.45 -52.43 11.67
C GLU A 49 49.46 -51.08 12.39
N VAL A 50 48.75 -50.07 11.79
CA VAL A 50 48.49 -48.76 12.44
C VAL A 50 47.58 -49.04 13.61
N PRO A 51 47.96 -48.74 14.86
CA PRO A 51 47.13 -49.03 16.01
C PRO A 51 45.83 -48.19 15.87
N LEU A 52 44.66 -48.82 16.10
CA LEU A 52 43.37 -48.15 16.07
C LEU A 52 43.34 -46.99 17.08
N PRO A 53 42.74 -45.84 16.73
CA PRO A 53 42.67 -44.70 17.65
C PRO A 53 41.84 -45.06 18.89
N LYS A 54 42.22 -44.53 20.06
CA LYS A 54 41.49 -44.75 21.30
C LYS A 54 40.26 -43.87 21.39
N LYS A 55 39.19 -44.36 22.06
CA LYS A 55 37.94 -43.64 22.28
C LYS A 55 38.14 -42.21 22.78
N ALA A 56 39.00 -42.05 23.81
CA ALA A 56 39.28 -40.72 24.37
C ALA A 56 39.95 -39.77 23.39
N GLU A 57 40.75 -40.26 22.47
CA GLU A 57 41.44 -39.49 21.45
C GLU A 57 40.47 -39.01 20.38
N VAL A 58 39.61 -39.91 19.87
CA VAL A 58 38.60 -39.61 18.83
C VAL A 58 37.56 -38.61 19.35
N LEU A 59 37.09 -38.76 20.59
CA LEU A 59 36.14 -37.86 21.20
C LEU A 59 36.72 -36.46 21.51
N ARG A 60 38.04 -36.36 21.73
CA ARG A 60 38.74 -35.09 21.94
C ARG A 60 39.01 -34.37 20.62
N ASN A 61 39.29 -35.12 19.56
CA ASN A 61 39.60 -34.58 18.22
C ASN A 61 38.45 -34.80 17.25
N LEU A 62 37.29 -34.14 17.52
CA LEU A 62 36.13 -34.20 16.61
C LEU A 62 36.51 -33.66 15.23
N PRO A 63 35.97 -34.27 14.13
CA PRO A 63 36.23 -33.81 12.77
C PRO A 63 35.86 -32.33 12.59
N SER A 64 36.61 -31.65 11.72
CA SER A 64 36.29 -30.25 11.39
C SER A 64 34.98 -30.14 10.69
N LYS A 65 34.35 -28.90 10.68
CA LYS A 65 33.14 -28.61 9.92
C LYS A 65 33.30 -29.03 8.45
N ALA A 66 34.43 -28.66 7.84
CA ALA A 66 34.69 -28.96 6.43
C ALA A 66 34.71 -30.48 6.19
N ASP A 67 35.34 -31.27 7.09
CA ASP A 67 35.35 -32.71 6.99
C ASP A 67 33.96 -33.32 7.11
N LEU A 68 33.12 -32.85 8.04
CA LEU A 68 31.78 -33.36 8.27
C LEU A 68 30.83 -33.05 7.09
N LEU A 69 31.05 -31.94 6.39
CA LEU A 69 30.20 -31.56 5.24
C LEU A 69 30.64 -32.22 3.91
N THR A 70 31.93 -32.49 3.73
CA THR A 70 32.51 -32.95 2.45
C THR A 70 32.84 -34.41 2.37
N LYS A 71 33.26 -35.02 3.49
CA LYS A 71 33.63 -36.46 3.52
C LYS A 71 32.38 -37.36 3.57
N PRO A 72 32.48 -38.61 3.08
CA PRO A 72 31.40 -39.58 3.24
C PRO A 72 31.07 -39.78 4.72
N PRO A 73 29.77 -39.97 5.05
CA PRO A 73 29.34 -40.19 6.42
C PRO A 73 29.84 -41.53 6.95
N PHE A 74 30.11 -41.58 8.24
CA PHE A 74 30.64 -42.77 8.96
C PHE A 74 30.07 -42.80 10.38
N ASP A 75 30.01 -44.01 10.97
CA ASP A 75 29.69 -44.19 12.39
C ASP A 75 30.89 -44.63 13.16
N TRP A 76 30.96 -44.35 14.48
CA TRP A 76 31.96 -44.85 15.36
C TRP A 76 31.40 -46.00 16.20
N VAL A 77 32.12 -47.14 16.19
CA VAL A 77 31.88 -48.32 17.02
C VAL A 77 33.02 -48.44 18.00
N PHE A 78 32.75 -48.28 19.28
CA PHE A 78 33.75 -48.41 20.35
C PHE A 78 33.77 -49.82 20.90
N LEU A 79 35.00 -50.35 21.01
CA LEU A 79 35.24 -51.67 21.52
C LEU A 79 35.58 -51.65 23.03
N LYS A 80 35.51 -52.85 23.68
CA LYS A 80 35.81 -53.00 25.14
C LYS A 80 37.22 -52.74 25.52
N ASN A 81 38.16 -52.72 24.58
CA ASN A 81 39.58 -52.37 24.75
C ASN A 81 39.84 -50.88 24.49
N ASP A 82 38.76 -50.07 24.40
CA ASP A 82 38.75 -48.64 24.12
C ASP A 82 39.20 -48.26 22.69
N ASP A 83 39.30 -49.20 21.79
CA ASP A 83 39.57 -48.94 20.38
C ASP A 83 38.32 -48.41 19.68
N ALA A 84 38.49 -47.45 18.75
CA ALA A 84 37.43 -46.87 17.94
C ALA A 84 37.54 -47.39 16.50
N LEU A 85 36.49 -48.02 16.03
CA LEU A 85 36.34 -48.42 14.63
C LEU A 85 35.48 -47.40 13.90
N THR A 86 35.98 -46.88 12.75
CA THR A 86 35.18 -46.08 11.82
C THR A 86 34.57 -47.02 10.80
N VAL A 87 33.21 -46.96 10.70
CA VAL A 87 32.44 -47.86 9.84
C VAL A 87 31.49 -47.08 8.94
N LYS A 88 31.02 -47.66 7.83
CA LYS A 88 29.93 -47.07 7.01
C LYS A 88 28.68 -46.98 7.87
N PRO A 89 27.79 -46.00 7.52
CA PRO A 89 26.60 -45.71 8.33
C PRO A 89 25.69 -46.93 8.54
N LEU A 90 25.48 -47.30 9.78
CA LEU A 90 24.66 -48.45 10.16
C LEU A 90 23.18 -48.22 9.87
N GLN A 91 22.50 -49.22 9.31
CA GLN A 91 21.07 -49.17 8.99
C GLN A 91 20.26 -50.19 9.83
N PRO A 92 18.99 -49.91 10.17
CA PRO A 92 18.23 -48.67 10.03
C PRO A 92 18.72 -47.59 11.03
N ARG A 93 18.49 -46.32 10.73
CA ARG A 93 18.92 -45.17 11.55
C ARG A 93 17.73 -44.55 12.34
N PRO A 94 17.95 -44.06 13.55
CA PRO A 94 19.18 -44.23 14.37
C PRO A 94 19.35 -45.72 14.81
N ARG A 95 20.58 -46.20 14.94
CA ARG A 95 20.88 -47.56 15.39
C ARG A 95 21.81 -47.53 16.59
N THR A 96 21.22 -47.41 17.76
CA THR A 96 21.99 -47.38 19.03
C THR A 96 22.21 -48.81 19.53
N LEU A 97 23.23 -48.99 20.38
CA LEU A 97 23.53 -50.24 21.04
C LEU A 97 22.31 -50.72 21.85
N GLU A 98 21.58 -49.85 22.47
CA GLU A 98 20.36 -50.12 23.24
C GLU A 98 19.24 -50.75 22.36
N GLN A 99 18.99 -50.15 21.21
CA GLN A 99 18.02 -50.69 20.24
C GLN A 99 18.42 -52.06 19.69
N ILE A 100 19.72 -52.21 19.43
CA ILE A 100 20.26 -53.53 19.01
C ILE A 100 20.02 -54.56 20.13
N ASN A 101 20.31 -54.24 21.36
CA ASN A 101 20.15 -55.12 22.51
C ASN A 101 18.65 -55.40 22.79
N GLU A 102 17.76 -54.45 22.61
CA GLU A 102 16.33 -54.67 22.75
C GLU A 102 15.81 -55.63 21.70
N LYS A 103 16.15 -55.45 20.43
CA LYS A 103 15.82 -56.35 19.36
C LYS A 103 16.34 -57.77 19.60
N ARG A 104 17.58 -57.87 20.14
CA ARG A 104 18.16 -59.16 20.54
C ARG A 104 17.34 -59.83 21.66
N ARG A 105 16.98 -59.09 22.71
CA ARG A 105 16.13 -59.59 23.81
C ARG A 105 14.79 -60.14 23.31
N GLN A 106 14.19 -59.53 22.29
CA GLN A 106 12.98 -60.05 21.67
C GLN A 106 13.22 -61.35 20.90
N LEU A 107 14.33 -61.49 20.19
CA LEU A 107 14.71 -62.69 19.42
C LEU A 107 15.23 -63.86 20.29
N ILE A 108 15.69 -63.58 21.52
CA ILE A 108 16.19 -64.58 22.48
C ILE A 108 15.03 -65.41 23.08
N LYS A 109 13.77 -64.89 23.08
CA LYS A 109 12.64 -65.67 23.60
C LYS A 109 12.35 -66.82 22.66
N PRO A 110 12.41 -68.13 23.14
CA PRO A 110 12.11 -69.23 22.27
C PRO A 110 10.66 -69.19 21.80
N PRO A 111 10.40 -69.51 20.52
CA PRO A 111 9.06 -69.51 20.01
C PRO A 111 8.24 -70.60 20.70
N THR A 112 7.01 -70.26 21.16
CA THR A 112 6.13 -71.23 21.77
C THR A 112 5.49 -72.10 20.65
N VAL A 113 6.01 -73.28 20.44
CA VAL A 113 5.47 -74.22 19.47
C VAL A 113 4.32 -75.01 20.14
N VAL A 114 3.08 -74.77 19.72
CA VAL A 114 1.90 -75.47 20.24
C VAL A 114 1.58 -76.69 19.31
N ARG A 115 1.29 -77.82 19.94
CA ARG A 115 0.89 -79.04 19.19
C ARG A 115 -0.47 -78.82 18.51
N MET A 116 -0.56 -79.14 17.20
CA MET A 116 -1.80 -78.99 16.46
C MET A 116 -2.76 -80.17 16.72
N PRO A 117 -4.04 -79.91 16.71
CA PRO A 117 -4.99 -80.99 16.85
C PRO A 117 -4.85 -82.03 15.72
N GLY A 118 -4.59 -83.35 16.09
CA GLY A 118 -4.36 -84.47 15.15
C GLY A 118 -2.93 -84.71 14.74
N GLU A 119 -1.98 -83.94 15.22
CA GLU A 119 -0.53 -84.09 14.91
C GLU A 119 0.05 -85.28 15.68
N SER A 120 0.85 -86.15 15.02
CA SER A 120 1.59 -87.21 15.67
C SER A 120 2.67 -86.69 16.58
N GLN A 121 3.17 -87.56 17.49
CA GLN A 121 4.26 -87.19 18.42
C GLN A 121 5.57 -86.89 17.71
N ASP A 122 5.84 -87.70 16.62
CA ASP A 122 7.04 -87.49 15.82
C ASP A 122 7.00 -86.27 14.93
N GLU A 123 5.90 -85.88 14.37
CA GLU A 123 5.75 -84.66 13.59
C GLU A 123 5.90 -83.43 14.48
N PHE A 124 5.34 -83.44 15.65
CA PHE A 124 5.52 -82.38 16.63
C PHE A 124 6.97 -82.21 17.08
N ALA A 125 7.65 -83.41 17.34
CA ALA A 125 9.06 -83.40 17.68
C ALA A 125 9.95 -82.86 16.53
N GLY A 126 9.56 -83.19 15.26
CA GLY A 126 10.25 -82.65 14.07
C GLY A 126 10.10 -81.10 13.96
N ARG A 127 8.90 -80.56 14.07
CA ARG A 127 8.66 -79.08 14.07
C ARG A 127 9.37 -78.42 15.25
N LEU A 128 9.43 -79.06 16.41
CA LEU A 128 10.09 -78.45 17.58
C LEU A 128 11.63 -78.44 17.37
N ARG A 129 12.26 -79.48 16.73
CA ARG A 129 13.66 -79.43 16.34
C ARG A 129 13.93 -78.37 15.26
N GLN A 130 13.10 -78.30 14.21
CA GLN A 130 13.21 -77.33 13.14
C GLN A 130 13.09 -75.86 13.71
N SER A 131 12.07 -75.59 14.54
CA SER A 131 11.92 -74.30 15.21
C SER A 131 13.08 -73.94 16.13
N ALA A 132 13.69 -74.95 16.84
CA ALA A 132 14.85 -74.73 17.67
C ALA A 132 16.11 -74.43 16.85
N ASP A 133 16.29 -75.09 15.68
CA ASP A 133 17.41 -74.83 14.79
C ASP A 133 17.28 -73.47 14.08
N GLU A 134 16.08 -73.09 13.64
CA GLU A 134 15.78 -71.80 13.07
C GLU A 134 15.99 -70.69 14.11
N HIS A 135 15.54 -70.91 15.32
CA HIS A 135 15.76 -69.96 16.42
C HIS A 135 17.24 -69.82 16.79
N LYS A 136 18.02 -70.91 16.77
CA LYS A 136 19.48 -70.84 16.99
C LYS A 136 20.16 -70.02 15.91
N LYS A 137 19.82 -70.23 14.63
CA LYS A 137 20.39 -69.43 13.52
C LYS A 137 20.03 -67.96 13.63
N LEU A 138 18.76 -67.61 13.97
CA LEU A 138 18.30 -66.25 14.16
C LEU A 138 19.05 -65.59 15.35
N ARG A 139 19.28 -66.34 16.41
CA ARG A 139 20.04 -65.86 17.58
C ARG A 139 21.49 -65.58 17.25
N GLU A 140 22.17 -66.51 16.54
CA GLU A 140 23.56 -66.32 16.09
C GLU A 140 23.69 -65.12 15.15
N LYS A 141 22.68 -64.89 14.26
CA LYS A 141 22.60 -63.70 13.40
C LYS A 141 22.36 -62.44 14.20
N ALA A 142 21.54 -62.45 15.25
CA ALA A 142 21.25 -61.33 16.11
C ALA A 142 22.39 -60.97 17.05
N ASP A 143 23.19 -61.94 17.48
CA ASP A 143 24.37 -61.74 18.37
C ASP A 143 25.56 -61.12 17.66
N ASN A 144 25.59 -61.12 16.32
CA ASN A 144 26.66 -60.53 15.51
C ASN A 144 26.14 -59.32 14.74
N LEU A 145 26.88 -58.22 14.82
CA LEU A 145 26.65 -57.02 14.02
C LEU A 145 27.64 -57.06 12.83
N GLU A 146 27.08 -56.86 11.65
CA GLU A 146 27.84 -56.77 10.41
C GLU A 146 28.29 -55.31 10.22
N LEU A 147 29.60 -55.07 10.11
CA LEU A 147 30.25 -53.79 10.02
C LEU A 147 30.98 -53.63 8.69
N ASP A 148 30.62 -52.65 7.87
CA ASP A 148 31.33 -52.31 6.64
C ASP A 148 32.37 -51.21 6.90
N LEU A 149 33.62 -51.48 6.51
CA LEU A 149 34.72 -50.51 6.64
C LEU A 149 34.69 -49.51 5.47
N PRO A 150 35.16 -48.28 5.66
CA PRO A 150 35.31 -47.28 4.60
C PRO A 150 36.33 -47.75 3.55
N ASP A 151 36.11 -47.36 2.27
CA ASP A 151 36.98 -47.81 1.16
C ASP A 151 38.45 -47.32 1.28
N SER A 152 38.73 -46.29 2.09
CA SER A 152 40.07 -45.77 2.39
C SER A 152 40.94 -46.69 3.22
N THR A 153 40.42 -47.76 3.83
CA THR A 153 41.14 -48.71 4.67
C THR A 153 41.44 -50.04 3.97
N ARG A 154 41.12 -50.18 2.67
CA ARG A 154 41.34 -51.37 1.90
C ARG A 154 42.80 -51.52 1.51
N THR A 155 43.44 -52.58 1.93
CA THR A 155 44.84 -52.95 1.64
C THR A 155 45.05 -54.16 0.72
N SER A 156 43.98 -54.75 0.11
CA SER A 156 44.18 -55.89 -0.82
C SER A 156 43.01 -56.07 -1.80
N ASP A 157 43.31 -56.63 -2.95
CA ASP A 157 42.47 -56.82 -4.15
C ASP A 157 41.38 -57.89 -4.05
N ASP A 158 40.98 -58.32 -2.86
CA ASP A 158 39.88 -59.29 -2.66
C ASP A 158 38.50 -58.57 -2.62
N GLU A 159 37.78 -58.70 -3.72
CA GLU A 159 36.49 -58.03 -3.96
C GLU A 159 35.28 -58.58 -3.14
N ASP A 160 35.42 -59.69 -2.37
CA ASP A 160 34.21 -60.43 -1.95
C ASP A 160 33.88 -60.40 -0.44
N ASP A 161 34.67 -59.81 0.48
CA ASP A 161 34.27 -59.74 1.91
C ASP A 161 34.65 -58.44 2.62
N SER A 162 33.92 -57.37 2.33
CA SER A 162 34.10 -56.04 2.99
C SER A 162 33.37 -55.92 4.34
N SER A 163 32.65 -56.95 4.78
CA SER A 163 31.86 -56.94 6.01
C SER A 163 32.51 -57.78 7.12
N TYR A 164 32.70 -57.14 8.28
CA TYR A 164 33.18 -57.83 9.48
C TYR A 164 31.98 -58.12 10.40
N LYS A 165 31.84 -59.40 10.86
CA LYS A 165 30.85 -59.83 11.84
C LYS A 165 31.46 -59.77 13.26
N ILE A 166 31.03 -58.84 14.07
CA ILE A 166 31.50 -58.64 15.44
C ILE A 166 30.38 -59.00 16.42
N ASN A 167 30.70 -59.82 17.42
CA ASN A 167 29.78 -60.15 18.49
C ASN A 167 29.54 -58.93 19.39
N VAL A 168 28.27 -58.49 19.47
CA VAL A 168 27.86 -57.25 20.15
C VAL A 168 28.23 -57.27 21.65
N ASP A 169 27.85 -58.34 22.37
CA ASP A 169 28.10 -58.45 23.83
C ASP A 169 29.55 -58.63 24.20
N LYS A 170 30.30 -59.29 23.32
CA LYS A 170 31.70 -59.61 23.62
C LYS A 170 32.65 -58.42 23.39
N TYR A 171 32.35 -57.60 22.36
CA TYR A 171 33.31 -56.61 21.87
C TYR A 171 32.83 -55.17 21.85
N ILE A 172 31.52 -54.86 21.71
CA ILE A 172 31.05 -53.51 21.54
C ILE A 172 30.64 -52.87 22.88
N THR A 173 31.07 -51.65 23.12
CA THR A 173 30.71 -50.84 24.29
C THR A 173 29.71 -49.73 23.96
N GLU A 174 29.86 -49.06 22.80
CA GLU A 174 29.04 -47.92 22.39
C GLU A 174 29.06 -47.76 20.87
N ILE A 175 27.99 -47.25 20.32
CA ILE A 175 27.88 -46.85 18.91
C ILE A 175 27.47 -45.38 18.86
N ILE A 176 28.24 -44.57 18.13
CA ILE A 176 27.91 -43.14 17.89
C ILE A 176 27.65 -42.97 16.39
N ASN A 177 26.44 -42.56 16.06
CA ASN A 177 26.06 -42.30 14.69
C ASN A 177 26.70 -41.00 14.18
N PHE A 178 26.89 -40.88 12.88
CA PHE A 178 27.45 -39.71 12.23
C PHE A 178 26.73 -38.42 12.62
N GLU A 179 25.40 -38.43 12.67
CA GLU A 179 24.57 -37.29 13.06
C GLU A 179 24.85 -36.86 14.51
N ASP A 180 25.12 -37.81 15.43
CA ASP A 180 25.52 -37.52 16.80
C ASP A 180 26.92 -36.91 16.86
N ILE A 181 27.83 -37.31 15.97
CA ILE A 181 29.16 -36.70 15.83
C ILE A 181 29.02 -35.25 15.39
N VAL A 182 28.15 -34.99 14.38
CA VAL A 182 27.86 -33.63 13.92
C VAL A 182 27.25 -32.79 15.06
N LEU A 183 26.28 -33.34 15.81
CA LEU A 183 25.67 -32.63 16.94
C LEU A 183 26.62 -32.33 18.08
N ARG A 184 27.60 -33.21 18.34
CA ARG A 184 28.70 -32.95 19.31
C ARG A 184 29.62 -31.82 18.82
N ARG A 185 29.89 -31.74 17.52
CA ARG A 185 30.63 -30.61 16.93
C ARG A 185 29.84 -29.31 17.05
N VAL A 186 28.53 -29.34 16.87
CA VAL A 186 27.63 -28.21 17.11
C VAL A 186 27.74 -27.72 18.55
N ASP A 187 27.77 -28.62 19.55
CA ASP A 187 27.90 -28.22 20.95
C ASP A 187 29.22 -27.45 21.21
N LEU A 188 30.35 -27.91 20.64
CA LEU A 188 31.61 -27.19 20.74
C LEU A 188 31.61 -25.82 20.07
N LEU A 189 31.05 -25.73 18.88
CA LEU A 189 30.96 -24.46 18.15
C LEU A 189 30.02 -23.45 18.83
N LEU A 190 28.94 -23.94 19.47
CA LEU A 190 28.06 -23.09 20.29
C LEU A 190 28.81 -22.49 21.49
N GLU A 191 29.72 -23.27 22.13
CA GLU A 191 30.56 -22.77 23.24
C GLU A 191 31.61 -21.76 22.75
N GLN A 192 32.08 -21.89 21.51
CA GLN A 192 33.03 -20.96 20.88
C GLN A 192 32.33 -19.70 20.31
N GLY A 193 31.01 -19.71 20.17
CA GLY A 193 30.25 -18.60 19.59
C GLY A 193 30.24 -18.51 18.06
N GLU A 194 30.66 -19.59 17.37
CA GLU A 194 30.73 -19.68 15.90
C GLU A 194 29.34 -20.02 15.31
N LEU A 195 28.38 -19.06 15.40
CA LEU A 195 26.97 -19.31 15.13
C LEU A 195 26.66 -19.66 13.68
N GLU A 196 27.41 -19.13 12.70
CA GLU A 196 27.21 -19.43 11.28
C GLU A 196 27.51 -20.90 11.00
N ASP A 197 28.63 -21.41 11.57
CA ASP A 197 29.04 -22.79 11.42
C ASP A 197 28.08 -23.75 12.11
N VAL A 198 27.55 -23.35 13.26
CA VAL A 198 26.50 -24.09 13.99
C VAL A 198 25.24 -24.24 13.14
N TYR A 199 24.79 -23.14 12.56
CA TYR A 199 23.54 -23.15 11.77
C TYR A 199 23.66 -24.04 10.53
N GLU A 200 24.79 -23.98 9.84
CA GLU A 200 25.06 -24.81 8.66
C GLU A 200 25.09 -26.31 9.00
N LEU A 201 25.73 -26.70 10.10
CA LEU A 201 25.74 -28.09 10.56
C LEU A 201 24.35 -28.57 11.02
N LEU A 202 23.59 -27.73 11.72
CA LEU A 202 22.20 -28.05 12.09
C LEU A 202 21.32 -28.24 10.87
N LEU A 203 21.40 -27.38 9.86
CA LEU A 203 20.68 -27.55 8.60
C LEU A 203 21.09 -28.80 7.86
N PHE A 204 22.37 -29.17 7.92
CA PHE A 204 22.87 -30.40 7.31
C PHE A 204 22.25 -31.64 7.95
N VAL A 205 22.15 -31.69 9.28
CA VAL A 205 21.49 -32.81 10.00
C VAL A 205 20.00 -32.88 9.65
N ASP A 206 19.29 -31.74 9.65
CA ASP A 206 17.84 -31.67 9.37
C ASP A 206 17.49 -32.14 7.94
N ARG A 207 18.32 -31.77 6.96
CA ARG A 207 18.14 -32.21 5.57
C ARG A 207 18.40 -33.70 5.38
N ARG A 208 19.28 -34.28 6.18
CA ARG A 208 19.70 -35.67 6.08
C ARG A 208 18.74 -36.61 6.80
N HIS A 209 18.36 -36.27 8.03
CA HIS A 209 17.46 -37.04 8.87
C HIS A 209 16.51 -36.14 9.66
N LEU A 210 15.32 -35.95 9.14
CA LEU A 210 14.28 -35.16 9.80
C LEU A 210 13.91 -35.77 11.16
N GLY A 211 13.96 -34.99 12.22
CA GLY A 211 13.60 -35.43 13.57
C GLY A 211 14.67 -36.30 14.25
N TRP A 212 15.95 -36.10 13.96
CA TRP A 212 17.04 -36.79 14.65
C TRP A 212 17.02 -36.47 16.15
N PRO A 213 17.21 -37.48 17.04
CA PRO A 213 17.23 -37.29 18.48
C PRO A 213 18.28 -36.26 18.91
N GLY A 214 17.89 -35.32 19.79
CA GLY A 214 18.79 -34.27 20.28
C GLY A 214 19.01 -33.07 19.33
N TYR A 215 18.44 -33.11 18.10
CA TYR A 215 18.49 -31.99 17.17
C TYR A 215 17.72 -30.78 17.70
N ASP A 216 16.48 -31.00 18.17
CA ASP A 216 15.61 -29.89 18.62
C ASP A 216 16.19 -29.16 19.84
N GLU A 217 16.82 -29.85 20.76
CA GLU A 217 17.51 -29.25 21.90
C GLU A 217 18.62 -28.28 21.45
N ARG A 218 19.47 -28.72 20.49
CA ARG A 218 20.57 -27.90 19.99
C ARG A 218 20.13 -26.75 19.11
N MET A 219 19.10 -26.95 18.28
CA MET A 219 18.49 -25.86 17.50
C MET A 219 17.88 -24.79 18.41
N ASN A 220 17.17 -25.19 19.46
CA ASN A 220 16.61 -24.25 20.43
C ASN A 220 17.71 -23.50 21.21
N ARG A 221 18.81 -24.19 21.59
CA ARG A 221 19.97 -23.54 22.21
C ARG A 221 20.64 -22.55 21.25
N PHE A 222 20.81 -22.91 19.99
CA PHE A 222 21.30 -21.99 18.95
C PHE A 222 20.42 -20.73 18.83
N LEU A 223 19.10 -20.91 18.67
CA LEU A 223 18.16 -19.79 18.55
C LEU A 223 18.23 -18.85 19.75
N LEU A 224 18.39 -19.40 20.96
CA LEU A 224 18.52 -18.60 22.19
C LEU A 224 19.84 -17.80 22.21
N VAL A 225 20.96 -18.44 21.90
CA VAL A 225 22.27 -17.77 21.89
C VAL A 225 22.35 -16.69 20.82
N ASP A 226 21.86 -16.97 19.62
CA ASP A 226 21.83 -15.97 18.54
C ASP A 226 20.90 -14.79 18.88
N ALA A 227 19.72 -15.07 19.47
CA ALA A 227 18.84 -14.02 19.95
C ALA A 227 19.48 -13.14 21.03
N GLN A 228 20.20 -13.72 21.98
CA GLN A 228 20.93 -12.97 23.01
C GLN A 228 22.04 -12.10 22.41
N ARG A 229 22.78 -12.59 21.43
CA ARG A 229 23.77 -11.81 20.68
C ARG A 229 23.13 -10.63 20.00
N LYS A 230 22.02 -10.87 19.26
CA LYS A 230 21.28 -9.80 18.57
C LYS A 230 20.69 -8.75 19.51
N LEU A 231 20.26 -9.15 20.72
CA LEU A 231 19.85 -8.19 21.74
C LEU A 231 21.01 -7.32 22.23
N ALA A 232 22.19 -7.90 22.41
CA ALA A 232 23.40 -7.15 22.77
C ALA A 232 23.79 -6.15 21.67
N ASP A 233 23.62 -6.53 20.40
CA ASP A 233 23.88 -5.70 19.21
C ASP A 233 22.75 -4.70 18.92
N LYS A 234 21.69 -4.64 19.75
CA LYS A 234 20.50 -3.79 19.63
C LYS A 234 19.60 -4.12 18.42
N GLU A 235 19.71 -5.30 17.88
CA GLU A 235 18.86 -5.83 16.80
C GLU A 235 17.61 -6.55 17.36
N ALA A 236 16.82 -5.85 18.18
CA ALA A 236 15.73 -6.45 18.96
C ALA A 236 14.61 -7.07 18.09
N GLU A 237 14.34 -6.54 16.90
CA GLU A 237 13.38 -7.15 15.94
C GLU A 237 13.85 -8.54 15.48
N ALA A 238 15.13 -8.66 15.11
CA ALA A 238 15.69 -9.94 14.68
C ALA A 238 15.71 -10.95 15.83
N ALA A 239 16.10 -10.49 17.03
CA ALA A 239 16.07 -11.32 18.24
C ALA A 239 14.65 -11.82 18.54
N PHE A 240 13.64 -10.94 18.45
CA PHE A 240 12.25 -11.33 18.69
C PHE A 240 11.76 -12.42 17.73
N VAL A 241 12.13 -12.35 16.44
CA VAL A 241 11.78 -13.39 15.44
C VAL A 241 12.40 -14.75 15.80
N LEU A 242 13.68 -14.78 16.23
CA LEU A 242 14.33 -16.01 16.66
C LEU A 242 13.67 -16.63 17.90
N LEU A 243 13.33 -15.77 18.87
CA LEU A 243 12.62 -16.20 20.09
C LEU A 243 11.18 -16.65 19.82
N GLU A 244 10.48 -16.02 18.88
CA GLU A 244 9.18 -16.46 18.40
C GLU A 244 9.26 -17.88 17.82
N GLN A 245 10.24 -18.12 16.94
CA GLN A 245 10.50 -19.44 16.38
C GLN A 245 10.86 -20.47 17.47
N MET A 246 11.71 -20.13 18.43
CA MET A 246 12.06 -21.00 19.57
C MET A 246 10.82 -21.34 20.41
N ASN A 247 10.01 -20.34 20.77
CA ASN A 247 8.80 -20.55 21.58
C ASN A 247 7.80 -21.49 20.90
N GLU A 248 7.61 -21.35 19.58
CA GLU A 248 6.72 -22.24 18.81
C GLU A 248 7.29 -23.68 18.78
N ARG A 249 8.59 -23.86 18.56
CA ARG A 249 9.26 -25.16 18.52
C ARG A 249 9.15 -25.87 19.87
N VAL A 250 9.49 -25.17 20.97
CA VAL A 250 9.44 -25.76 22.31
C VAL A 250 8.02 -26.14 22.71
N LYS A 251 7.03 -25.29 22.42
CA LYS A 251 5.61 -25.60 22.66
C LYS A 251 5.14 -26.79 21.81
N ALA A 252 5.55 -26.87 20.56
CA ALA A 252 5.23 -28.02 19.70
C ALA A 252 5.85 -29.33 20.25
N ALA A 253 7.09 -29.27 20.76
CA ALA A 253 7.75 -30.40 21.37
C ALA A 253 7.07 -30.85 22.68
N ILE A 254 6.65 -29.92 23.53
CA ILE A 254 5.90 -30.21 24.77
C ILE A 254 4.58 -30.94 24.45
N ASN A 255 3.89 -30.50 23.40
CA ASN A 255 2.61 -31.06 22.99
C ASN A 255 2.73 -32.32 22.11
N SER A 256 3.95 -32.67 21.68
CA SER A 256 4.19 -33.85 20.84
C SER A 256 4.03 -35.13 21.66
N LYS A 257 3.47 -36.17 21.00
CA LYS A 257 3.42 -37.55 21.54
C LYS A 257 4.67 -38.35 21.17
N ASP A 258 5.49 -37.83 20.26
CA ASP A 258 6.69 -38.47 19.78
C ASP A 258 7.83 -38.31 20.81
N PRO A 259 8.33 -39.41 21.42
CA PRO A 259 9.40 -39.35 22.39
C PRO A 259 10.74 -38.85 21.82
N LEU A 260 10.95 -38.93 20.52
CA LEU A 260 12.17 -38.50 19.85
C LEU A 260 12.30 -36.97 19.78
N VAL A 261 11.18 -36.26 19.79
CA VAL A 261 11.14 -34.80 19.75
C VAL A 261 11.24 -34.18 21.17
N ARG A 262 10.96 -34.99 22.20
CA ARG A 262 10.94 -34.50 23.60
C ARG A 262 12.32 -34.64 24.20
N TYR A 263 12.75 -33.61 24.94
CA TYR A 263 13.97 -33.59 25.73
C TYR A 263 13.75 -33.01 27.14
N GLY A 264 14.66 -33.35 28.08
CA GLY A 264 14.41 -33.10 29.52
C GLY A 264 14.31 -31.62 29.91
N LYS A 265 14.97 -30.71 29.15
CA LYS A 265 15.12 -29.28 29.51
C LYS A 265 14.09 -28.34 28.86
N MET A 266 13.05 -28.88 28.19
CA MET A 266 12.06 -28.05 27.46
C MET A 266 11.38 -26.97 28.33
N GLY A 267 11.10 -27.27 29.60
CA GLY A 267 10.52 -26.31 30.54
C GLY A 267 11.46 -25.15 30.87
N GLU A 268 12.73 -25.45 31.07
CA GLU A 268 13.77 -24.43 31.31
C GLU A 268 14.01 -23.56 30.08
N ASP A 269 14.05 -24.16 28.89
CA ASP A 269 14.22 -23.46 27.63
C ASP A 269 13.05 -22.53 27.32
N LEU A 270 11.80 -22.97 27.62
CA LEU A 270 10.63 -22.11 27.50
C LEU A 270 10.69 -20.92 28.47
N GLN A 271 11.18 -21.14 29.68
CA GLN A 271 11.34 -20.06 30.67
C GLN A 271 12.43 -19.07 30.25
N LYS A 272 13.59 -19.54 29.79
CA LYS A 272 14.67 -18.69 29.26
C LYS A 272 14.18 -17.89 28.04
N CYS A 273 13.52 -18.55 27.09
CA CYS A 273 12.90 -17.89 25.95
C CYS A 273 11.92 -16.79 26.37
N SER A 274 11.08 -17.05 27.39
CA SER A 274 10.13 -16.06 27.90
C SER A 274 10.86 -14.83 28.49
N VAL A 275 11.93 -15.02 29.24
CA VAL A 275 12.71 -13.91 29.79
C VAL A 275 13.29 -13.04 28.67
N GLU A 276 13.90 -13.65 27.67
CA GLU A 276 14.50 -12.90 26.55
C GLU A 276 13.44 -12.24 25.63
N LEU A 277 12.25 -12.87 25.48
CA LEU A 277 11.11 -12.22 24.84
C LEU A 277 10.70 -10.93 25.57
N GLY A 278 10.74 -10.95 26.90
CA GLY A 278 10.49 -9.75 27.72
C GLY A 278 11.53 -8.66 27.47
N ASN A 279 12.81 -9.01 27.47
CA ASN A 279 13.90 -8.08 27.17
C ASN A 279 13.77 -7.47 25.76
N ALA A 280 13.49 -8.29 24.76
CA ALA A 280 13.28 -7.84 23.38
C ALA A 280 12.11 -6.85 23.28
N ILE A 281 10.99 -7.17 23.93
CA ILE A 281 9.81 -6.29 23.94
C ILE A 281 10.09 -4.97 24.64
N ASP A 282 10.81 -4.97 25.74
CA ASP A 282 11.14 -3.74 26.46
C ASP A 282 12.01 -2.80 25.59
N ILE A 283 12.96 -3.38 24.84
CA ILE A 283 13.80 -2.62 23.88
C ILE A 283 12.97 -2.08 22.70
N LEU A 284 11.95 -2.81 22.22
CA LEU A 284 11.11 -2.40 21.08
C LEU A 284 10.01 -1.41 21.48
N VAL A 285 9.40 -1.59 22.64
CA VAL A 285 8.21 -0.80 23.06
C VAL A 285 8.62 0.53 23.69
N ASP A 286 9.70 0.60 24.48
CA ASP A 286 10.09 1.83 25.19
C ASP A 286 10.39 3.00 24.21
N PRO A 287 11.17 2.85 23.14
CA PRO A 287 11.36 3.91 22.15
C PRO A 287 10.08 4.32 21.43
N ALA A 288 9.22 3.35 21.10
CA ALA A 288 7.94 3.61 20.44
C ALA A 288 7.01 4.46 21.33
N VAL A 289 6.93 4.12 22.62
CA VAL A 289 6.13 4.89 23.61
C VAL A 289 6.72 6.28 23.82
N LYS A 290 8.04 6.43 23.93
CA LYS A 290 8.71 7.75 24.03
C LYS A 290 8.49 8.60 22.80
N ALA A 291 8.46 8.01 21.62
CA ALA A 291 8.15 8.69 20.37
C ALA A 291 6.63 8.88 20.15
N ARG A 292 5.78 8.50 21.10
CA ARG A 292 4.31 8.50 21.02
C ARG A 292 3.76 7.67 19.84
N ASP A 293 4.53 6.72 19.32
CA ASP A 293 4.08 5.75 18.33
C ASP A 293 3.42 4.54 19.02
N PHE A 294 2.25 4.81 19.61
CA PHE A 294 1.48 3.79 20.35
C PHE A 294 1.01 2.63 19.47
N ARG A 295 0.92 2.86 18.15
CA ARG A 295 0.56 1.79 17.21
C ARG A 295 1.70 0.77 17.11
N GLN A 296 2.93 1.23 16.92
CA GLN A 296 4.10 0.35 16.90
C GLN A 296 4.25 -0.38 18.23
N ALA A 297 4.08 0.34 19.35
CA ALA A 297 4.11 -0.27 20.68
C ALA A 297 3.07 -1.40 20.82
N ARG A 298 1.82 -1.16 20.42
CA ARG A 298 0.76 -2.18 20.45
C ARG A 298 1.01 -3.33 19.48
N PHE A 299 1.61 -3.06 18.32
CA PHE A 299 1.98 -4.11 17.37
C PHE A 299 2.95 -5.11 18.00
N HIS A 300 4.03 -4.64 18.64
CA HIS A 300 4.98 -5.51 19.31
C HIS A 300 4.35 -6.24 20.51
N LEU A 301 3.57 -5.54 21.33
CA LEU A 301 2.83 -6.16 22.44
C LEU A 301 1.83 -7.21 21.94
N GLY A 302 1.13 -6.95 20.84
CA GLY A 302 0.19 -7.89 20.23
C GLY A 302 0.87 -9.18 19.75
N ARG A 303 2.11 -9.10 19.22
CA ARG A 303 2.92 -10.28 18.89
C ARG A 303 3.26 -11.08 20.15
N LEU A 304 3.71 -10.40 21.22
CA LEU A 304 4.01 -11.07 22.49
C LEU A 304 2.78 -11.77 23.07
N PHE A 305 1.61 -11.10 23.12
CA PHE A 305 0.37 -11.67 23.65
C PHE A 305 -0.14 -12.87 22.84
N LYS A 306 0.14 -12.94 21.54
CA LYS A 306 -0.16 -14.14 20.73
C LYS A 306 0.69 -15.33 21.14
N LEU A 307 1.94 -15.09 21.53
CA LEU A 307 2.85 -16.13 21.98
C LEU A 307 2.57 -16.54 23.42
N GLN A 308 2.40 -15.56 24.32
CA GLN A 308 2.20 -15.72 25.74
C GLN A 308 1.25 -14.63 26.26
N ALA A 309 -0.03 -14.96 26.42
CA ALA A 309 -1.09 -13.99 26.77
C ALA A 309 -0.84 -13.26 28.11
N ASP A 310 -0.23 -13.96 29.07
CA ASP A 310 -0.01 -13.46 30.43
C ASP A 310 1.47 -13.15 30.72
N HIS A 311 2.25 -12.78 29.68
CA HIS A 311 3.66 -12.47 29.83
C HIS A 311 3.86 -11.25 30.77
N PRO A 312 4.77 -11.33 31.79
CA PRO A 312 4.92 -10.27 32.81
C PRO A 312 5.29 -8.89 32.22
N SER A 313 6.28 -8.80 31.30
CA SER A 313 6.65 -7.55 30.64
C SER A 313 5.46 -6.99 29.81
N GLY A 314 4.72 -7.86 29.12
CA GLY A 314 3.53 -7.46 28.39
C GLY A 314 2.44 -6.90 29.29
N ALA A 315 2.18 -7.54 30.43
CA ALA A 315 1.22 -7.07 31.43
C ALA A 315 1.61 -5.71 32.01
N ASN A 316 2.90 -5.52 32.37
CA ASN A 316 3.43 -4.25 32.87
C ASN A 316 3.23 -3.11 31.82
N TRP A 317 3.58 -3.34 30.57
CA TRP A 317 3.36 -2.34 29.52
C TRP A 317 1.87 -2.04 29.29
N ARG A 318 1.01 -3.06 29.32
CA ARG A 318 -0.44 -2.87 29.22
C ARG A 318 -0.97 -1.98 30.35
N GLU A 319 -0.54 -2.21 31.57
CA GLU A 319 -0.94 -1.39 32.73
C GLU A 319 -0.46 0.07 32.60
N ARG A 320 0.80 0.29 32.17
CA ARG A 320 1.34 1.63 31.91
C ARG A 320 0.55 2.37 30.82
N LEU A 321 0.21 1.70 29.72
CA LEU A 321 -0.57 2.28 28.63
C LEU A 321 -2.02 2.56 29.06
N ILE A 322 -2.65 1.70 29.87
CA ILE A 322 -3.96 1.98 30.46
C ILE A 322 -3.91 3.17 31.42
N ALA A 323 -2.87 3.29 32.25
CA ALA A 323 -2.69 4.45 33.13
C ALA A 323 -2.54 5.75 32.34
N GLU A 324 -1.77 5.75 31.24
CA GLU A 324 -1.64 6.91 30.36
C GLU A 324 -2.96 7.25 29.66
N THR A 325 -3.72 6.25 29.21
CA THR A 325 -5.08 6.45 28.67
C THR A 325 -5.99 7.15 29.70
N ASN A 326 -5.98 6.69 30.96
CA ASN A 326 -6.78 7.29 32.03
C ASN A 326 -6.33 8.72 32.36
N ARG A 327 -5.02 9.00 32.32
CA ARG A 327 -4.48 10.36 32.51
C ARG A 327 -5.00 11.30 31.41
N LEU A 328 -4.94 10.90 30.15
CA LEU A 328 -5.45 11.70 29.03
C LEU A 328 -6.95 11.96 29.15
N LEU A 329 -7.75 10.96 29.58
CA LEU A 329 -9.18 11.15 29.82
C LEU A 329 -9.46 12.15 30.96
N ALA A 330 -8.63 12.15 32.01
CA ALA A 330 -8.74 13.14 33.09
C ALA A 330 -8.38 14.57 32.60
N ASP A 331 -7.37 14.70 31.73
CA ASP A 331 -7.01 15.97 31.11
C ASP A 331 -8.10 16.44 30.11
N ALA A 332 -8.73 15.53 29.38
CA ALA A 332 -9.92 15.83 28.56
C ALA A 332 -11.09 16.38 29.43
N ALA A 333 -11.34 15.79 30.59
CA ALA A 333 -12.39 16.25 31.51
C ALA A 333 -12.09 17.67 32.07
N LYS A 334 -10.81 17.97 32.39
CA LYS A 334 -10.38 19.32 32.79
C LYS A 334 -10.56 20.32 31.65
N ALA A 335 -10.22 19.93 30.41
CA ALA A 335 -10.43 20.78 29.23
C ALA A 335 -11.90 21.10 28.98
N ILE A 336 -12.80 20.11 29.14
CA ILE A 336 -14.27 20.33 29.09
C ILE A 336 -14.70 21.36 30.15
N ALA A 337 -14.24 21.19 31.40
CA ALA A 337 -14.59 22.14 32.47
C ALA A 337 -14.07 23.56 32.19
N ALA A 338 -12.98 23.70 31.46
CA ALA A 338 -12.41 24.99 31.04
C ALA A 338 -13.02 25.52 29.71
N GLY A 339 -14.03 24.85 29.11
CA GLY A 339 -14.66 25.24 27.85
C GLY A 339 -13.79 24.97 26.59
N LYS A 340 -12.68 24.23 26.72
CA LYS A 340 -11.74 23.95 25.62
C LYS A 340 -12.10 22.60 24.97
N PHE A 341 -13.16 22.60 24.18
CA PHE A 341 -13.73 21.36 23.63
C PHE A 341 -12.85 20.71 22.56
N ASP A 342 -12.13 21.50 21.80
CA ASP A 342 -11.13 21.06 20.82
C ASP A 342 -10.01 20.26 21.50
N GLN A 343 -9.44 20.79 22.57
CA GLN A 343 -8.42 20.10 23.35
C GLN A 343 -8.94 18.84 24.01
N ALA A 344 -10.17 18.87 24.51
CA ALA A 344 -10.79 17.70 25.11
C ALA A 344 -10.99 16.57 24.10
N ALA A 345 -11.44 16.87 22.89
CA ALA A 345 -11.58 15.90 21.80
C ALA A 345 -10.22 15.34 21.38
N ALA A 346 -9.20 16.19 21.29
CA ALA A 346 -7.83 15.76 20.97
C ALA A 346 -7.27 14.80 22.04
N PHE A 347 -7.42 15.10 23.33
CA PHE A 347 -7.00 14.19 24.40
C PHE A 347 -7.79 12.88 24.40
N ALA A 348 -9.08 12.90 24.07
CA ALA A 348 -9.90 11.70 23.99
C ALA A 348 -9.47 10.80 22.81
N ASP A 349 -9.19 11.39 21.66
CA ASP A 349 -8.67 10.67 20.48
C ASP A 349 -7.29 10.07 20.74
N GLU A 350 -6.42 10.82 21.43
CA GLU A 350 -5.11 10.32 21.83
C GLU A 350 -5.22 9.19 22.85
N ALA A 351 -6.10 9.29 23.83
CA ALA A 351 -6.39 8.20 24.79
C ALA A 351 -6.81 6.92 24.06
N ALA A 352 -7.66 7.04 23.03
CA ALA A 352 -8.06 5.93 22.19
C ALA A 352 -6.91 5.36 21.35
N LEU A 353 -5.95 6.20 20.97
CA LEU A 353 -4.75 5.76 20.26
C LEU A 353 -3.76 5.03 21.17
N VAL A 354 -3.64 5.44 22.44
CA VAL A 354 -2.75 4.79 23.42
C VAL A 354 -3.17 3.34 23.68
N TRP A 355 -4.40 3.11 24.17
CA TRP A 355 -4.90 1.77 24.44
C TRP A 355 -6.40 1.63 24.15
N PRO A 356 -6.80 1.26 22.92
CA PRO A 356 -8.21 1.20 22.50
C PRO A 356 -9.10 0.28 23.32
N SER A 357 -8.52 -0.75 23.94
CA SER A 357 -9.23 -1.75 24.73
C SER A 357 -9.29 -1.39 26.23
N ALA A 358 -8.97 -0.15 26.61
CA ALA A 358 -9.05 0.28 28.01
C ALA A 358 -10.49 0.21 28.54
N PRO A 359 -10.72 -0.35 29.75
CA PRO A 359 -12.06 -0.67 30.26
C PRO A 359 -13.01 0.53 30.32
N ASN A 360 -12.48 1.73 30.61
CA ASN A 360 -13.28 2.93 30.85
C ASN A 360 -13.18 3.95 29.69
N LEU A 361 -12.68 3.58 28.51
CA LEU A 361 -12.44 4.52 27.42
C LEU A 361 -13.71 4.90 26.65
N LYS A 362 -14.54 3.93 26.29
CA LYS A 362 -15.62 4.07 25.29
C LYS A 362 -16.61 5.21 25.59
N ASN A 363 -17.11 5.30 26.82
CA ASN A 363 -18.10 6.31 27.16
C ASN A 363 -17.51 7.72 27.27
N PRO A 364 -16.38 7.96 27.98
CA PRO A 364 -15.73 9.28 27.99
C PRO A 364 -15.32 9.74 26.61
N HIS A 365 -14.67 8.89 25.79
CA HIS A 365 -14.31 9.21 24.43
C HIS A 365 -15.54 9.71 23.64
N ARG A 366 -16.65 8.97 23.66
CA ARG A 366 -17.88 9.40 22.99
C ARG A 366 -18.38 10.74 23.48
N LEU A 367 -18.44 10.95 24.79
CA LEU A 367 -18.94 12.21 25.39
C LEU A 367 -18.07 13.41 25.03
N PHE A 368 -16.74 13.25 25.06
CA PHE A 368 -15.80 14.35 24.78
C PHE A 368 -15.76 14.66 23.28
N SER A 369 -15.68 13.65 22.42
CA SER A 369 -15.66 13.81 20.96
C SER A 369 -16.99 14.33 20.40
N GLN A 370 -18.13 14.05 21.05
CA GLN A 370 -19.42 14.63 20.66
C GLN A 370 -19.51 16.16 20.88
N ARG A 371 -18.72 16.70 21.82
CA ARG A 371 -18.65 18.14 22.07
C ARG A 371 -17.86 18.89 20.98
N TRP A 372 -16.96 18.19 20.29
CA TRP A 372 -16.17 18.71 19.17
C TRP A 372 -15.99 17.65 18.10
N PRO A 373 -17.02 17.43 17.23
CA PRO A 373 -16.92 16.40 16.22
C PRO A 373 -15.87 16.74 15.16
N ILE A 374 -14.84 15.90 15.03
CA ILE A 374 -13.75 16.06 14.06
C ILE A 374 -14.00 15.12 12.88
N LEU A 375 -13.97 15.67 11.66
CA LEU A 375 -13.97 14.91 10.42
C LEU A 375 -12.51 14.74 9.93
N LYS A 376 -11.95 13.54 10.06
CA LYS A 376 -10.61 13.23 9.57
C LYS A 376 -10.68 12.74 8.13
N VAL A 377 -10.00 13.43 7.22
CA VAL A 377 -10.06 13.22 5.77
C VAL A 377 -8.67 12.81 5.25
N GLY A 378 -8.58 11.68 4.57
CA GLY A 378 -7.34 11.22 3.93
C GLY A 378 -7.17 11.81 2.54
N ILE A 379 -6.09 12.50 2.30
CA ILE A 379 -5.74 13.13 1.02
C ILE A 379 -4.49 12.49 0.46
N VAL A 380 -4.54 12.12 -0.82
CA VAL A 380 -3.36 11.70 -1.59
C VAL A 380 -3.00 12.85 -2.52
N GLY A 381 -1.80 13.39 -2.35
CA GLY A 381 -1.37 14.61 -3.03
C GLY A 381 -1.23 15.83 -2.09
N PRO A 382 -1.19 17.05 -2.63
CA PRO A 382 -1.04 18.26 -1.83
C PRO A 382 -2.26 18.54 -0.94
N ILE A 383 -2.02 18.88 0.33
CA ILE A 383 -3.05 19.36 1.27
C ILE A 383 -3.11 20.88 1.33
N ASN A 384 -2.01 21.54 1.01
CA ASN A 384 -1.95 22.99 0.93
C ASN A 384 -2.06 23.46 -0.53
N PRO A 385 -2.66 24.63 -0.79
CA PRO A 385 -2.66 25.24 -2.11
C PRO A 385 -1.27 25.35 -2.69
N VAL A 386 -1.09 24.93 -3.93
CA VAL A 386 0.18 25.01 -4.65
C VAL A 386 0.21 26.34 -5.40
N THR A 387 0.86 27.35 -4.82
CA THR A 387 0.90 28.71 -5.39
C THR A 387 1.76 28.81 -6.64
N SER A 388 2.73 27.90 -6.81
CA SER A 388 3.54 27.77 -8.01
C SER A 388 2.80 27.22 -9.23
N PHE A 389 1.61 26.63 -9.04
CA PHE A 389 0.77 26.17 -10.15
C PHE A 389 -0.08 27.35 -10.65
N PRO A 390 -0.10 27.64 -11.96
CA PRO A 390 -0.76 28.86 -12.49
C PRO A 390 -2.29 28.81 -12.43
N PHE A 391 -2.86 27.65 -12.09
CA PHE A 391 -4.31 27.41 -12.04
C PHE A 391 -4.73 26.97 -10.65
N ALA A 392 -6.03 27.03 -10.38
CA ALA A 392 -6.60 26.48 -9.15
C ALA A 392 -6.38 24.96 -9.10
N THR A 393 -5.61 24.52 -8.11
CA THR A 393 -5.34 23.09 -7.83
C THR A 393 -6.52 22.44 -7.11
N GLU A 394 -6.53 21.11 -7.02
CA GLU A 394 -7.53 20.42 -6.21
C GLU A 394 -7.45 20.84 -4.73
N ALA A 395 -6.24 21.04 -4.21
CA ALA A 395 -6.03 21.57 -2.86
C ALA A 395 -6.62 22.98 -2.69
N THR A 396 -6.49 23.84 -3.71
CA THR A 396 -7.10 25.18 -3.70
C THR A 396 -8.63 25.05 -3.68
N ARG A 397 -9.22 24.23 -4.58
CA ARG A 397 -10.68 24.03 -4.64
C ARG A 397 -11.25 23.45 -3.33
N ARG A 398 -10.56 22.49 -2.71
CA ARG A 398 -10.97 21.95 -1.40
C ARG A 398 -10.89 23.00 -0.32
N ARG A 399 -9.80 23.79 -0.29
CA ARG A 399 -9.62 24.89 0.68
C ARG A 399 -10.71 25.94 0.52
N ASP A 400 -10.96 26.42 -0.69
CA ASP A 400 -12.01 27.39 -0.98
C ASP A 400 -13.40 26.84 -0.62
N GLY A 401 -13.70 25.59 -0.96
CA GLY A 401 -14.94 24.92 -0.57
C GLY A 401 -15.16 24.78 0.94
N LEU A 402 -14.11 24.83 1.75
CA LEU A 402 -14.20 24.84 3.22
C LEU A 402 -14.23 26.26 3.80
N THR A 403 -13.42 27.17 3.25
CA THR A 403 -13.20 28.46 3.88
C THR A 403 -14.12 29.54 3.36
N ARG A 404 -14.64 29.45 2.15
CA ARG A 404 -15.44 30.47 1.51
C ARG A 404 -16.86 30.01 1.18
N LEU A 405 -17.82 30.88 1.30
CA LEU A 405 -19.20 30.65 0.93
C LEU A 405 -19.55 31.56 -0.27
N PRO A 406 -19.80 30.97 -1.46
CA PRO A 406 -20.20 31.77 -2.61
C PRO A 406 -21.61 32.35 -2.41
N PHE A 407 -21.87 33.52 -2.99
CA PHE A 407 -23.18 34.18 -2.92
C PHE A 407 -24.29 33.31 -3.52
N PHE A 408 -24.02 32.70 -4.66
CA PHE A 408 -24.77 31.54 -5.15
C PHE A 408 -23.89 30.35 -5.29
N GLU A 409 -24.33 29.20 -4.83
CA GLU A 409 -23.61 27.93 -4.97
C GLU A 409 -24.40 26.95 -5.82
N PRO A 410 -23.74 26.18 -6.72
CA PRO A 410 -24.41 25.08 -7.40
C PRO A 410 -24.81 24.02 -6.36
N ALA A 411 -26.09 23.61 -6.37
CA ALA A 411 -26.65 22.67 -5.42
C ALA A 411 -26.83 21.27 -6.02
N ARG A 412 -27.17 21.19 -7.30
CA ARG A 412 -27.31 19.93 -8.06
C ARG A 412 -27.14 20.18 -9.55
N ILE A 413 -26.89 19.09 -10.29
CA ILE A 413 -26.89 19.11 -11.77
C ILE A 413 -28.18 18.48 -12.30
N ASP A 414 -28.77 19.16 -13.26
CA ASP A 414 -29.97 18.74 -13.97
C ASP A 414 -29.90 19.31 -15.39
N GLY A 415 -29.12 18.67 -16.26
CA GLY A 415 -28.74 19.20 -17.58
C GLY A 415 -27.85 20.45 -17.56
N GLY A 416 -27.79 21.14 -16.45
CA GLY A 416 -26.94 22.25 -16.07
C GLY A 416 -27.04 22.51 -14.57
N ALA A 417 -26.24 23.44 -14.05
CA ALA A 417 -26.21 23.72 -12.61
C ALA A 417 -27.53 24.34 -12.13
N ARG A 418 -28.04 23.85 -11.00
CA ARG A 418 -29.13 24.49 -10.24
C ARG A 418 -28.50 25.12 -9.02
N TYR A 419 -28.81 26.40 -8.80
CA TYR A 419 -28.18 27.22 -7.76
C TYR A 419 -29.08 27.39 -6.55
N ARG A 420 -28.48 27.65 -5.42
CA ARG A 420 -29.09 28.15 -4.19
C ARG A 420 -28.21 29.23 -3.58
N SER A 421 -28.74 30.02 -2.71
CA SER A 421 -27.99 30.98 -1.88
C SER A 421 -28.29 30.75 -0.41
N ARG A 422 -27.25 30.79 0.41
CA ARG A 422 -27.38 30.77 1.89
C ARG A 422 -27.55 32.16 2.46
N PHE A 423 -27.24 33.19 1.68
CA PHE A 423 -27.38 34.58 2.07
C PHE A 423 -28.80 35.13 1.84
N LEU A 424 -29.50 34.56 0.86
CA LEU A 424 -30.81 35.11 0.39
C LEU A 424 -31.97 34.36 1.03
N GLU A 425 -32.99 35.13 1.41
CA GLU A 425 -34.34 34.62 1.65
C GLU A 425 -35.04 34.39 0.32
N SER A 426 -34.94 35.38 -0.60
CA SER A 426 -35.47 35.30 -1.96
C SER A 426 -34.69 36.23 -2.89
N TRP A 427 -34.85 36.01 -4.20
CA TRP A 427 -34.48 36.96 -5.22
C TRP A 427 -35.46 36.92 -6.37
N GLU A 428 -35.75 38.06 -7.01
CA GLU A 428 -36.74 38.16 -8.06
C GLU A 428 -36.24 39.04 -9.21
N PRO A 429 -36.39 38.61 -10.50
CA PRO A 429 -36.18 39.48 -11.64
C PRO A 429 -37.35 40.46 -11.75
N THR A 430 -37.03 41.72 -11.94
CA THR A 430 -37.99 42.80 -12.16
C THR A 430 -37.66 43.53 -13.45
N ASP A 431 -38.53 44.43 -13.92
CA ASP A 431 -38.34 45.16 -15.17
C ASP A 431 -37.97 44.27 -16.37
N LEU A 432 -38.77 43.22 -16.60
CA LEU A 432 -38.53 42.20 -17.66
C LEU A 432 -37.12 41.57 -17.60
N GLY A 433 -36.56 41.40 -16.40
CA GLY A 433 -35.24 40.83 -16.20
C GLY A 433 -34.10 41.84 -16.26
N ARG A 434 -34.37 43.12 -16.55
CA ARG A 434 -33.33 44.17 -16.55
C ARG A 434 -32.87 44.58 -15.15
N GLN A 435 -33.59 44.17 -14.13
CA GLN A 435 -33.24 44.39 -12.75
C GLN A 435 -33.49 43.11 -11.94
N ALA A 436 -32.66 42.82 -11.00
CA ALA A 436 -32.87 41.78 -9.99
C ALA A 436 -32.90 42.41 -8.59
N VAL A 437 -33.87 42.02 -7.79
CA VAL A 437 -33.98 42.39 -6.38
C VAL A 437 -33.58 41.22 -5.52
N PHE A 438 -32.68 41.44 -4.59
CA PHE A 438 -32.12 40.42 -3.69
C PHE A 438 -32.52 40.77 -2.25
N THR A 439 -33.28 39.87 -1.60
CA THR A 439 -33.67 39.97 -0.20
C THR A 439 -32.77 39.07 0.63
N LEU A 440 -31.92 39.66 1.45
CA LEU A 440 -30.96 38.96 2.33
C LEU A 440 -31.69 38.41 3.57
N ARG A 441 -31.21 37.30 4.09
CA ARG A 441 -31.71 36.72 5.34
C ARG A 441 -31.40 37.64 6.52
N SER A 442 -32.42 37.97 7.27
CA SER A 442 -32.33 38.79 8.48
C SER A 442 -32.20 37.95 9.77
N ASN A 443 -32.55 36.67 9.69
CA ASN A 443 -32.52 35.75 10.81
C ASN A 443 -31.62 34.56 10.53
N ARG A 444 -30.83 34.14 11.54
CA ARG A 444 -30.08 32.88 11.45
C ARG A 444 -31.04 31.69 11.54
N SER A 445 -31.03 30.84 10.53
CA SER A 445 -31.60 29.50 10.66
C SER A 445 -30.75 28.67 11.61
N SER A 446 -31.38 28.01 12.58
CA SER A 446 -30.67 27.16 13.56
C SER A 446 -29.98 25.92 12.91
N SER A 447 -30.37 25.59 11.68
CA SER A 447 -29.83 24.45 10.93
C SER A 447 -28.74 24.79 9.91
N GLU A 448 -28.63 26.07 9.52
CA GLU A 448 -27.70 26.54 8.50
C GLU A 448 -26.73 27.57 9.11
N ALA A 449 -25.45 27.36 8.90
CA ALA A 449 -24.40 28.32 9.24
C ALA A 449 -24.38 29.43 8.18
N SER A 450 -25.49 30.18 8.09
CA SER A 450 -25.59 31.27 7.16
C SER A 450 -25.11 32.54 7.85
N PRO A 451 -24.13 33.27 7.30
CA PRO A 451 -23.75 34.56 7.84
C PRO A 451 -24.88 35.56 7.63
N ILE A 452 -25.12 36.45 8.60
CA ILE A 452 -25.99 37.59 8.41
C ILE A 452 -25.16 38.71 7.80
N VAL A 453 -25.48 39.07 6.57
CA VAL A 453 -24.84 40.12 5.80
C VAL A 453 -25.83 41.24 5.59
N THR A 454 -25.46 42.50 5.80
CA THR A 454 -26.26 43.65 5.46
C THR A 454 -26.20 43.96 3.96
N ALA A 455 -27.24 44.56 3.43
CA ALA A 455 -27.26 44.97 2.03
C ALA A 455 -26.10 45.92 1.66
N SER A 456 -25.72 46.83 2.58
CA SER A 456 -24.58 47.71 2.37
C SER A 456 -23.25 46.92 2.31
N GLY A 457 -23.05 45.90 3.18
CA GLY A 457 -21.89 45.04 3.14
C GLY A 457 -21.76 44.23 1.84
N ALA A 458 -22.86 43.60 1.41
CA ALA A 458 -22.93 42.87 0.15
C ALA A 458 -22.66 43.77 -1.06
N VAL A 459 -23.29 44.96 -1.10
CA VAL A 459 -23.11 45.96 -2.18
C VAL A 459 -21.68 46.48 -2.24
N THR A 460 -21.04 46.77 -1.09
CA THR A 460 -19.63 47.18 -1.05
C THR A 460 -18.72 46.10 -1.67
N ALA A 461 -18.91 44.85 -1.30
CA ALA A 461 -18.13 43.71 -1.86
C ALA A 461 -18.33 43.53 -3.38
N LEU A 462 -19.56 43.72 -3.86
CA LEU A 462 -19.85 43.66 -5.29
C LEU A 462 -19.24 44.88 -6.03
N LEU A 463 -19.37 46.10 -5.51
CA LEU A 463 -18.78 47.31 -6.11
C LEU A 463 -17.28 47.25 -6.26
N GLU A 464 -16.58 46.60 -5.31
CA GLU A 464 -15.13 46.40 -5.40
C GLU A 464 -14.75 45.55 -6.64
N ARG A 465 -15.59 44.60 -7.03
CA ARG A 465 -15.39 43.79 -8.26
C ARG A 465 -15.74 44.58 -9.55
N LEU A 466 -16.49 45.67 -9.46
CA LEU A 466 -16.85 46.46 -10.61
C LEU A 466 -15.93 47.68 -10.84
N GLN A 467 -15.05 47.98 -9.90
CA GLN A 467 -14.09 49.11 -10.00
C GLN A 467 -12.87 48.68 -10.83
N PRO A 468 -12.55 49.39 -11.95
CA PRO A 468 -11.40 49.02 -12.80
C PRO A 468 -10.05 49.06 -12.08
N ASP A 469 -9.88 49.92 -11.09
CA ASP A 469 -8.63 50.08 -10.31
C ASP A 469 -8.49 49.03 -9.19
N SER A 470 -9.49 48.22 -8.94
CA SER A 470 -9.44 47.16 -7.94
C SER A 470 -8.61 45.96 -8.43
N PRO A 471 -7.77 45.38 -7.57
CA PRO A 471 -7.09 44.13 -7.90
C PRO A 471 -8.07 42.94 -8.14
N HIS A 472 -9.32 43.09 -7.69
CA HIS A 472 -10.38 42.08 -7.82
C HIS A 472 -11.36 42.44 -8.94
N PHE A 473 -11.04 43.40 -9.80
CA PHE A 473 -11.90 43.82 -10.90
C PHE A 473 -12.24 42.64 -11.83
N ASP A 474 -13.55 42.42 -12.00
CA ASP A 474 -14.08 41.43 -12.93
C ASP A 474 -14.73 42.16 -14.11
N GLU A 475 -14.00 42.25 -15.23
CA GLU A 475 -14.43 42.94 -16.46
C GLU A 475 -15.69 42.31 -17.04
N ARG A 476 -15.84 41.00 -16.96
CA ARG A 476 -16.98 40.26 -17.44
C ARG A 476 -18.24 40.64 -16.64
N MET A 477 -18.12 40.55 -15.29
CA MET A 477 -19.23 40.97 -14.40
C MET A 477 -19.62 42.45 -14.61
N ALA A 478 -18.63 43.33 -14.70
CA ALA A 478 -18.83 44.73 -14.96
C ALA A 478 -19.54 45.02 -16.27
N SER A 479 -19.37 44.18 -17.29
CA SER A 479 -20.05 44.28 -18.58
C SER A 479 -21.56 43.98 -18.53
N PHE A 480 -22.05 43.31 -17.50
CA PHE A 480 -23.45 43.00 -17.30
C PHE A 480 -24.17 44.01 -16.40
N ILE A 481 -23.45 44.65 -15.47
CA ILE A 481 -24.08 45.47 -14.42
C ILE A 481 -23.99 46.96 -14.76
N ASP A 482 -25.14 47.59 -14.80
CA ASP A 482 -25.26 49.07 -15.00
C ASP A 482 -25.20 49.82 -13.66
N GLY A 483 -25.76 49.23 -12.60
CA GLY A 483 -25.74 49.86 -11.28
C GLY A 483 -26.26 48.94 -10.18
N ILE A 484 -25.86 49.24 -8.96
CA ILE A 484 -26.32 48.55 -7.75
C ILE A 484 -26.88 49.60 -6.78
N ALA A 485 -28.06 49.32 -6.20
CA ALA A 485 -28.71 50.23 -5.24
C ALA A 485 -29.15 49.51 -3.96
N VAL A 486 -28.79 50.00 -2.80
CA VAL A 486 -29.30 49.54 -1.51
C VAL A 486 -30.75 50.06 -1.39
N ARG A 487 -31.70 49.18 -1.10
CA ARG A 487 -33.15 49.52 -0.93
C ARG A 487 -33.56 49.50 0.54
N GLY A 488 -32.83 48.70 1.36
CA GLY A 488 -33.10 48.57 2.79
C GLY A 488 -31.96 47.86 3.48
N PRO A 489 -32.03 47.67 4.80
CA PRO A 489 -30.94 47.03 5.55
C PRO A 489 -30.58 45.62 5.04
N PHE A 490 -31.55 44.88 4.50
CA PHE A 490 -31.44 43.54 3.98
C PHE A 490 -31.95 43.40 2.55
N GLU A 491 -32.07 44.49 1.81
CA GLU A 491 -32.57 44.48 0.42
C GLU A 491 -31.68 45.36 -0.45
N PHE A 492 -31.25 44.83 -1.60
CA PHE A 492 -30.59 45.60 -2.64
C PHE A 492 -31.03 45.16 -4.03
N SER A 493 -30.84 46.02 -5.01
CA SER A 493 -31.12 45.68 -6.39
C SER A 493 -29.91 45.92 -7.29
N VAL A 494 -29.85 45.11 -8.32
CA VAL A 494 -28.85 45.18 -9.38
C VAL A 494 -29.57 45.47 -10.69
N LYS A 495 -29.18 46.52 -11.39
CA LYS A 495 -29.65 46.89 -12.72
C LYS A 495 -28.63 46.37 -13.73
N PHE A 496 -29.13 45.70 -14.76
CA PHE A 496 -28.32 45.09 -15.80
C PHE A 496 -28.29 45.97 -17.07
N SER A 497 -27.12 46.21 -17.61
CA SER A 497 -26.89 46.71 -18.96
C SER A 497 -27.25 45.67 -20.03
N ARG A 498 -27.00 44.40 -19.70
CA ARG A 498 -27.40 43.21 -20.48
C ARG A 498 -28.00 42.18 -19.54
N ILE A 499 -29.13 41.62 -19.89
CA ILE A 499 -29.77 40.57 -19.08
C ILE A 499 -28.91 39.31 -19.10
N PRO A 500 -28.39 38.85 -17.96
CA PRO A 500 -27.65 37.59 -17.92
C PRO A 500 -28.62 36.41 -18.14
N VAL A 501 -28.24 35.43 -18.96
CA VAL A 501 -29.03 34.20 -19.19
C VAL A 501 -29.26 33.44 -17.88
N ARG A 502 -28.29 33.49 -16.99
CA ARG A 502 -28.33 32.90 -15.64
C ARG A 502 -27.77 33.88 -14.64
N THR A 503 -28.63 34.57 -13.95
CA THR A 503 -28.24 35.55 -12.90
C THR A 503 -27.47 34.87 -11.79
N GLU A 504 -27.90 33.70 -11.34
CA GLU A 504 -27.25 32.96 -10.26
C GLU A 504 -25.83 32.57 -10.63
N ALA A 505 -25.57 32.17 -11.86
CA ALA A 505 -24.26 31.81 -12.34
C ALA A 505 -23.29 33.00 -12.36
N LEU A 506 -23.79 34.20 -12.73
CA LEU A 506 -22.99 35.43 -12.70
C LEU A 506 -22.52 35.80 -11.27
N PHE A 507 -23.35 35.48 -10.26
CA PHE A 507 -23.07 35.75 -8.86
C PHE A 507 -22.57 34.51 -8.08
N ALA A 508 -22.17 33.44 -8.76
CA ALA A 508 -21.62 32.24 -8.14
C ALA A 508 -20.16 32.42 -7.71
N MET A 509 -19.92 33.39 -6.85
CA MET A 509 -18.58 33.75 -6.34
C MET A 509 -18.65 34.13 -4.87
N PRO A 510 -17.57 34.02 -4.10
CA PRO A 510 -17.50 34.54 -2.73
C PRO A 510 -17.69 36.06 -2.71
N LEU A 511 -18.43 36.55 -1.72
CA LEU A 511 -18.58 38.01 -1.54
C LEU A 511 -17.26 38.64 -1.08
N GLY A 512 -16.55 38.00 -0.14
CA GLY A 512 -15.28 38.48 0.34
C GLY A 512 -14.17 38.39 -0.71
N THR A 513 -13.49 39.50 -0.96
CA THR A 513 -12.40 39.56 -1.94
C THR A 513 -11.02 39.29 -1.31
N ASP A 514 -10.84 39.63 -0.05
CA ASP A 514 -9.64 39.38 0.75
C ASP A 514 -9.96 38.58 2.05
N GLU A 515 -8.94 38.28 2.86
CA GLU A 515 -9.12 37.51 4.09
C GLU A 515 -9.98 38.26 5.11
N ARG A 516 -9.89 39.60 5.18
CA ARG A 516 -10.68 40.42 6.10
C ARG A 516 -12.17 40.41 5.69
N LEU A 517 -12.48 40.71 4.44
CA LEU A 517 -13.85 40.69 3.91
C LEU A 517 -14.44 39.28 3.93
N SER A 518 -13.66 38.24 3.59
CA SER A 518 -14.07 36.85 3.74
C SER A 518 -14.42 36.50 5.18
N ALA A 519 -13.60 36.93 6.16
CA ALA A 519 -13.87 36.70 7.57
C ALA A 519 -15.17 37.35 8.06
N GLU A 520 -15.51 38.51 7.50
CA GLU A 520 -16.74 39.25 7.86
C GLU A 520 -17.99 38.75 7.14
N LEU A 521 -17.84 38.37 5.86
CA LEU A 521 -18.99 38.11 4.99
C LEU A 521 -19.28 36.62 4.74
N ASP A 522 -18.27 35.79 4.47
CA ASP A 522 -18.50 34.49 3.87
C ASP A 522 -17.67 33.33 4.45
N GLN A 523 -17.01 33.50 5.60
CA GLN A 523 -16.15 32.50 6.15
C GLN A 523 -16.90 31.33 6.83
N ARG A 524 -16.67 30.10 6.34
CA ARG A 524 -17.26 28.86 6.87
C ARG A 524 -16.38 28.22 7.94
N PHE A 525 -15.13 27.93 7.56
CA PHE A 525 -14.10 27.34 8.41
C PHE A 525 -12.83 28.20 8.37
N ARG A 526 -12.08 28.22 9.45
CA ARG A 526 -10.77 28.90 9.57
C ARG A 526 -9.68 27.87 9.69
N VAL A 527 -8.56 28.09 8.99
CA VAL A 527 -7.35 27.31 9.20
C VAL A 527 -6.85 27.58 10.61
N SER A 528 -6.79 26.51 11.42
CA SER A 528 -6.32 26.59 12.82
C SER A 528 -4.89 26.10 12.96
N VAL A 529 -4.54 24.96 12.35
CA VAL A 529 -3.22 24.37 12.42
C VAL A 529 -2.82 23.88 11.04
N THR A 530 -1.58 24.17 10.65
CA THR A 530 -0.96 23.67 9.43
C THR A 530 0.36 23.02 9.77
N THR A 531 0.53 21.75 9.39
CA THR A 531 1.77 21.00 9.46
C THR A 531 2.16 20.53 8.05
N GLU A 532 3.30 19.87 7.90
CA GLU A 532 3.71 19.29 6.62
C GLU A 532 2.71 18.21 6.11
N ASN A 533 2.13 17.45 7.04
CA ASN A 533 1.29 16.28 6.73
C ASN A 533 -0.18 16.43 7.14
N SER A 534 -0.57 17.53 7.74
CA SER A 534 -1.97 17.78 8.13
C SER A 534 -2.34 19.25 8.15
N VAL A 535 -3.61 19.51 7.86
CA VAL A 535 -4.22 20.84 7.98
C VAL A 535 -5.54 20.66 8.70
N SER A 536 -5.73 21.40 9.80
CA SER A 536 -6.98 21.47 10.55
C SER A 536 -7.68 22.78 10.27
N LEU A 537 -8.98 22.69 9.99
CA LEU A 537 -9.86 23.82 9.75
C LEU A 537 -11.02 23.76 10.75
N GLN A 538 -11.20 24.80 11.54
CA GLN A 538 -12.22 24.90 12.56
C GLN A 538 -13.39 25.79 12.11
N ARG A 539 -14.57 25.39 12.51
CA ARG A 539 -15.81 26.14 12.16
C ARG A 539 -15.84 27.49 12.85
N SER A 540 -16.32 28.51 12.14
CA SER A 540 -16.40 29.92 12.61
C SER A 540 -17.66 30.25 13.42
N VAL A 541 -18.52 29.31 13.75
CA VAL A 541 -19.84 29.50 14.41
C VAL A 541 -19.72 29.52 15.95
N SER A 542 -20.59 30.28 16.61
CA SER A 542 -20.66 30.36 18.06
C SER A 542 -20.98 28.98 18.73
N GLU A 543 -20.39 28.79 19.91
CA GLU A 543 -20.33 27.50 20.58
C GLU A 543 -21.67 26.85 21.00
N PRO A 544 -22.68 27.61 21.50
CA PRO A 544 -23.96 27.01 21.95
C PRO A 544 -24.72 26.28 20.84
N GLU A 545 -24.76 26.85 19.64
CA GLU A 545 -25.45 26.25 18.48
C GLU A 545 -24.78 24.95 18.01
N ARG A 546 -23.47 24.91 17.98
CA ARG A 546 -22.68 23.76 17.54
C ARG A 546 -22.85 22.55 18.44
N VAL A 547 -22.84 22.74 19.77
CA VAL A 547 -22.95 21.65 20.75
C VAL A 547 -24.35 21.00 20.70
N LEU A 548 -25.39 21.79 20.47
CA LEU A 548 -26.76 21.29 20.36
C LEU A 548 -26.96 20.44 19.10
N GLN A 549 -26.36 20.82 17.99
CA GLN A 549 -26.60 20.18 16.68
C GLN A 549 -25.67 18.99 16.40
N ARG A 550 -24.60 18.79 17.14
CA ARG A 550 -23.57 17.75 16.92
C ARG A 550 -22.97 17.73 15.53
N HIS A 551 -22.99 18.85 14.83
CA HIS A 551 -22.41 18.97 13.50
C HIS A 551 -20.88 19.05 13.55
N VAL A 552 -20.25 18.75 12.41
CA VAL A 552 -18.79 18.82 12.26
C VAL A 552 -18.28 20.17 12.73
N ALA A 553 -17.41 20.16 13.74
CA ALA A 553 -16.76 21.33 14.31
C ALA A 553 -15.38 21.59 13.69
N GLU A 554 -14.71 20.53 13.28
CA GLU A 554 -13.37 20.61 12.69
C GLU A 554 -13.22 19.59 11.56
N VAL A 555 -12.57 20.01 10.47
CA VAL A 555 -12.12 19.16 9.37
C VAL A 555 -10.60 19.10 9.41
N THR A 556 -10.05 17.89 9.55
CA THR A 556 -8.61 17.66 9.52
C THR A 556 -8.24 16.87 8.28
N GLU A 557 -7.61 17.50 7.29
CA GLU A 557 -7.02 16.81 6.15
C GLU A 557 -5.66 16.24 6.53
N ILE A 558 -5.47 14.92 6.27
CA ILE A 558 -4.24 14.17 6.56
C ILE A 558 -3.67 13.67 5.25
N ARG A 559 -2.42 14.02 4.98
CA ARG A 559 -1.70 13.62 3.76
C ARG A 559 -1.22 12.19 3.84
N TYR A 560 -1.44 11.44 2.77
CA TYR A 560 -0.87 10.11 2.54
C TYR A 560 -0.03 10.11 1.27
N LEU A 561 1.05 9.31 1.27
CA LEU A 561 1.96 9.20 0.13
C LEU A 561 1.41 8.35 -1.02
N SER A 562 0.43 7.48 -0.74
CA SER A 562 -0.22 6.65 -1.76
C SER A 562 -1.66 6.35 -1.39
N HIS A 563 -2.47 5.98 -2.40
CA HIS A 563 -3.85 5.55 -2.20
C HIS A 563 -3.97 4.31 -1.32
N GLU A 564 -3.04 3.36 -1.43
CA GLU A 564 -3.02 2.14 -0.60
C GLU A 564 -2.85 2.48 0.88
N LYS A 565 -1.90 3.39 1.20
CA LYS A 565 -1.70 3.85 2.60
C LYS A 565 -2.92 4.59 3.12
N ALA A 566 -3.57 5.43 2.31
CA ALA A 566 -4.79 6.14 2.69
C ALA A 566 -5.97 5.17 2.91
N ILE A 567 -6.16 4.18 2.03
CA ILE A 567 -7.17 3.14 2.19
C ILE A 567 -6.92 2.31 3.45
N GLN A 568 -5.68 1.94 3.73
CA GLN A 568 -5.34 1.28 4.99
C GLN A 568 -5.68 2.15 6.20
N GLY A 569 -5.40 3.47 6.13
CA GLY A 569 -5.82 4.44 7.15
C GLY A 569 -7.34 4.47 7.35
N LEU A 570 -8.11 4.43 6.26
CA LEU A 570 -9.57 4.35 6.29
C LEU A 570 -10.05 3.02 6.91
N LEU A 571 -9.45 1.90 6.52
CA LEU A 571 -9.79 0.58 7.07
C LEU A 571 -9.49 0.49 8.58
N ARG A 572 -8.37 1.05 9.03
CA ARG A 572 -7.97 1.10 10.44
C ARG A 572 -8.69 2.21 11.24
N GLY A 573 -9.41 3.12 10.54
CA GLY A 573 -10.14 4.22 11.19
C GLY A 573 -9.30 5.41 11.65
N GLU A 574 -8.14 5.59 11.06
CA GLU A 574 -7.32 6.79 11.23
C GLU A 574 -7.99 8.00 10.58
N ILE A 575 -8.69 7.74 9.49
CA ILE A 575 -9.51 8.70 8.76
C ILE A 575 -10.94 8.18 8.61
N SER A 576 -11.88 9.11 8.49
CA SER A 576 -13.30 8.82 8.35
C SER A 576 -13.77 8.90 6.89
N MET A 577 -13.01 9.55 6.03
CA MET A 577 -13.41 9.85 4.66
C MET A 577 -12.19 9.96 3.73
N MET A 578 -12.38 9.58 2.47
CA MET A 578 -11.49 9.87 1.36
C MET A 578 -12.30 10.51 0.23
N PRO A 579 -11.96 11.72 -0.23
CA PRO A 579 -12.72 12.41 -1.29
C PRO A 579 -12.50 11.82 -2.68
N ASN A 580 -11.34 11.23 -2.92
CA ASN A 580 -10.99 10.57 -4.19
C ASN A 580 -10.40 9.20 -3.90
N VAL A 581 -10.99 8.18 -4.50
CA VAL A 581 -10.54 6.79 -4.38
C VAL A 581 -10.37 6.22 -5.78
N PRO A 582 -9.25 5.53 -6.06
CA PRO A 582 -9.03 4.92 -7.37
C PRO A 582 -10.17 4.00 -7.79
N ALA A 583 -10.54 4.07 -9.07
CA ALA A 583 -11.70 3.37 -9.63
C ALA A 583 -11.71 1.86 -9.33
N TRP A 584 -10.53 1.22 -9.37
CA TRP A 584 -10.36 -0.23 -9.09
C TRP A 584 -10.55 -0.64 -7.62
N GLN A 585 -10.57 0.31 -6.67
CA GLN A 585 -10.80 0.03 -5.25
C GLN A 585 -12.26 0.24 -4.82
N LEU A 586 -13.07 0.90 -5.66
CA LEU A 586 -14.42 1.32 -5.27
C LEU A 586 -15.33 0.12 -4.98
N ASP A 587 -15.29 -0.94 -5.79
CA ASP A 587 -16.15 -2.12 -5.59
C ASP A 587 -15.81 -2.87 -4.32
N ARG A 588 -14.51 -3.00 -4.01
CA ARG A 588 -14.05 -3.59 -2.76
C ARG A 588 -14.55 -2.81 -1.55
N LEU A 589 -14.45 -1.49 -1.59
CA LEU A 589 -14.90 -0.64 -0.48
C LEU A 589 -16.42 -0.58 -0.39
N ALA A 590 -17.13 -0.63 -1.51
CA ALA A 590 -18.60 -0.70 -1.54
C ALA A 590 -19.13 -2.02 -0.96
N ALA A 591 -18.42 -3.14 -1.16
CA ALA A 591 -18.76 -4.43 -0.57
C ALA A 591 -18.48 -4.50 0.94
N ASP A 592 -17.61 -3.63 1.48
CA ASP A 592 -17.32 -3.57 2.90
C ASP A 592 -18.45 -2.85 3.65
N GLY A 593 -19.16 -3.58 4.49
CA GLY A 593 -20.30 -3.08 5.26
C GLY A 593 -20.02 -1.89 6.18
N ARG A 594 -18.77 -1.46 6.37
CA ARG A 594 -18.36 -0.32 7.21
C ARG A 594 -18.44 1.02 6.49
N PHE A 595 -18.50 1.03 5.14
CA PHE A 595 -18.39 2.23 4.33
C PHE A 595 -19.62 2.51 3.48
N PHE A 596 -19.75 3.76 3.06
CA PHE A 596 -20.56 4.19 1.93
C PHE A 596 -19.65 4.70 0.82
N VAL A 597 -20.03 4.39 -0.41
CA VAL A 597 -19.41 4.91 -1.63
C VAL A 597 -20.46 5.76 -2.36
N ARG A 598 -20.17 7.03 -2.61
CA ARG A 598 -21.05 7.94 -3.35
C ARG A 598 -20.31 8.57 -4.51
N LYS A 599 -20.86 8.45 -5.70
CA LYS A 599 -20.32 9.12 -6.89
C LYS A 599 -20.60 10.61 -6.84
N TYR A 600 -19.68 11.40 -7.36
CA TYR A 600 -19.94 12.82 -7.62
C TYR A 600 -20.97 12.98 -8.72
N ALA A 601 -21.72 14.08 -8.69
CA ALA A 601 -22.73 14.41 -9.71
C ALA A 601 -22.10 14.64 -11.08
N LEU A 602 -20.85 15.08 -11.10
CA LEU A 602 -20.06 15.26 -12.31
C LEU A 602 -18.78 14.43 -12.22
N PRO A 603 -18.39 13.71 -13.27
CA PRO A 603 -17.10 13.06 -13.36
C PRO A 603 -15.98 14.11 -13.38
N GLN A 604 -14.78 13.69 -12.99
CA GLN A 604 -13.58 14.50 -13.12
C GLN A 604 -13.05 14.38 -14.54
N THR A 605 -12.91 15.51 -15.25
CA THR A 605 -12.31 15.57 -16.58
C THR A 605 -10.83 15.90 -16.49
N HIS A 606 -10.03 15.20 -17.29
CA HIS A 606 -8.58 15.36 -17.41
C HIS A 606 -8.25 15.87 -18.80
N PHE A 607 -7.31 16.81 -18.91
CA PHE A 607 -6.88 17.36 -20.18
C PHE A 607 -5.46 17.95 -20.09
N VAL A 608 -4.81 18.12 -21.22
CA VAL A 608 -3.56 18.86 -21.34
C VAL A 608 -3.86 20.22 -21.94
N GLN A 609 -3.58 21.26 -21.20
CA GLN A 609 -3.70 22.66 -21.63
C GLN A 609 -2.39 23.12 -22.24
N PHE A 610 -2.50 23.82 -23.37
CA PHE A 610 -1.36 24.49 -23.99
C PHE A 610 -1.21 25.91 -23.41
N ASN A 611 0.04 26.34 -23.19
CA ASN A 611 0.33 27.73 -22.91
C ASN A 611 0.23 28.54 -24.21
N PRO A 612 -0.76 29.47 -24.34
CA PRO A 612 -0.89 30.26 -25.56
C PRO A 612 0.29 31.18 -25.85
N GLN A 613 1.15 31.44 -24.85
CA GLN A 613 2.37 32.24 -25.02
C GLN A 613 3.57 31.39 -25.51
N SER A 614 3.49 30.06 -25.38
CA SER A 614 4.55 29.16 -25.87
C SER A 614 4.69 29.25 -27.40
N LYS A 615 5.84 29.70 -27.86
CA LYS A 615 6.12 29.86 -29.29
C LYS A 615 5.95 28.55 -30.07
N PRO A 616 6.52 27.39 -29.64
CA PRO A 616 6.35 26.14 -30.36
C PRO A 616 4.86 25.72 -30.46
N LEU A 617 4.06 25.95 -29.41
CA LEU A 617 2.66 25.52 -29.39
C LEU A 617 1.70 26.45 -30.12
N ARG A 618 2.17 27.55 -30.69
CA ARG A 618 1.40 28.34 -31.67
C ARG A 618 1.26 27.60 -33.01
N ASN A 619 2.19 26.67 -33.30
CA ASN A 619 2.17 25.85 -34.51
C ASN A 619 1.03 24.81 -34.43
N PRO A 620 0.02 24.82 -35.35
CA PRO A 620 -1.10 23.91 -35.32
C PRO A 620 -0.71 22.46 -35.65
N GLU A 621 0.30 22.23 -36.49
CA GLU A 621 0.79 20.89 -36.81
C GLU A 621 1.38 20.23 -35.57
N LEU A 622 2.12 20.98 -34.73
CA LEU A 622 2.64 20.45 -33.48
C LEU A 622 1.54 20.06 -32.52
N ARG A 623 0.52 20.91 -32.32
CA ARG A 623 -0.61 20.59 -31.43
C ARG A 623 -1.38 19.36 -31.90
N ARG A 624 -1.65 19.25 -33.20
CA ARG A 624 -2.30 18.07 -33.79
C ARG A 624 -1.40 16.84 -33.69
N GLY A 625 -0.10 16.97 -33.94
CA GLY A 625 0.86 15.89 -33.79
C GLY A 625 0.90 15.34 -32.36
N LEU A 626 0.92 16.20 -31.34
CA LEU A 626 0.83 15.82 -29.94
C LEU A 626 -0.47 15.07 -29.64
N MET A 627 -1.61 15.49 -30.20
CA MET A 627 -2.89 14.85 -29.94
C MET A 627 -3.01 13.48 -30.63
N TYR A 628 -2.65 13.37 -31.92
CA TYR A 628 -2.73 12.09 -32.65
C TYR A 628 -1.67 11.08 -32.19
N GLY A 629 -0.59 11.54 -31.56
CA GLY A 629 0.45 10.70 -30.98
C GLY A 629 0.08 10.01 -29.66
N LEU A 630 -1.14 10.18 -29.15
CA LEU A 630 -1.59 9.63 -27.87
C LEU A 630 -2.66 8.55 -28.04
N ASP A 631 -2.37 7.32 -27.60
CA ASP A 631 -3.42 6.33 -27.35
C ASP A 631 -4.07 6.57 -25.98
N ARG A 632 -4.96 7.59 -25.95
CA ARG A 632 -5.66 8.00 -24.73
C ARG A 632 -6.46 6.87 -24.10
N SER A 633 -7.04 5.99 -24.94
CA SER A 633 -7.79 4.82 -24.46
C SER A 633 -6.90 3.82 -23.75
N GLN A 634 -5.67 3.64 -24.23
CA GLN A 634 -4.71 2.77 -23.58
C GLN A 634 -4.23 3.34 -22.26
N VAL A 635 -3.84 4.64 -22.24
CA VAL A 635 -3.38 5.30 -21.02
C VAL A 635 -4.48 5.30 -19.95
N LEU A 636 -5.72 5.58 -20.32
CA LEU A 636 -6.87 5.52 -19.42
C LEU A 636 -6.99 4.12 -18.78
N ARG A 637 -6.96 3.06 -19.57
CA ARG A 637 -7.08 1.68 -19.07
C ARG A 637 -5.90 1.27 -18.20
N ASP A 638 -4.68 1.50 -18.69
CA ASP A 638 -3.47 0.98 -18.05
C ASP A 638 -3.11 1.76 -16.78
N VAL A 639 -3.31 3.08 -16.76
CA VAL A 639 -2.87 3.95 -15.67
C VAL A 639 -4.00 4.35 -14.75
N MET A 640 -5.11 4.85 -15.30
CA MET A 640 -6.17 5.47 -14.50
C MET A 640 -7.18 4.46 -13.97
N LEU A 641 -7.45 3.40 -14.73
CA LEU A 641 -8.43 2.36 -14.34
C LEU A 641 -7.75 1.08 -13.83
N HIS A 642 -6.43 0.95 -13.97
CA HIS A 642 -5.68 -0.25 -13.61
C HIS A 642 -6.33 -1.54 -14.12
N ASP A 643 -6.63 -1.56 -15.42
CA ASP A 643 -7.24 -2.73 -16.05
C ASP A 643 -6.21 -3.87 -16.13
N ILE A 644 -6.15 -4.66 -15.07
CA ILE A 644 -5.20 -5.78 -14.88
C ILE A 644 -5.34 -6.81 -16.01
N THR A 645 -6.54 -6.99 -16.56
CA THR A 645 -6.82 -7.94 -17.63
C THR A 645 -6.08 -7.59 -18.93
N VAL A 646 -6.03 -6.33 -19.30
CA VAL A 646 -5.30 -5.88 -20.48
C VAL A 646 -3.79 -6.02 -20.29
N ARG A 647 -3.29 -5.75 -19.08
CA ARG A 647 -1.87 -5.87 -18.73
C ARG A 647 -1.39 -7.31 -18.76
N THR A 648 -2.18 -8.24 -18.22
CA THR A 648 -1.90 -9.69 -18.23
C THR A 648 -1.92 -10.27 -19.64
N LEU A 649 -2.71 -9.70 -20.56
CA LEU A 649 -2.80 -10.11 -21.96
C LEU A 649 -1.63 -9.60 -22.83
N ARG A 650 -0.84 -8.65 -22.37
CA ARG A 650 0.26 -8.02 -23.14
C ARG A 650 1.64 -8.54 -22.81
N GLU A 651 1.87 -9.14 -21.65
CA GLU A 651 3.18 -9.70 -21.31
C GLU A 651 3.44 -11.00 -22.07
N PRO A 652 4.53 -11.10 -22.87
CA PRO A 652 4.89 -12.33 -23.56
C PRO A 652 5.29 -13.38 -22.54
N LEU A 653 4.46 -14.42 -22.39
CA LEU A 653 4.73 -15.54 -21.49
C LEU A 653 5.30 -16.73 -22.24
N PRO A 654 6.20 -17.50 -21.59
CA PRO A 654 6.76 -18.69 -22.21
C PRO A 654 5.66 -19.73 -22.53
N LYS A 655 5.78 -20.35 -23.71
CA LYS A 655 4.85 -21.36 -24.23
C LYS A 655 4.58 -22.45 -23.19
N ALA A 656 3.37 -22.49 -22.66
CA ALA A 656 2.88 -23.61 -21.89
C ALA A 656 1.87 -24.39 -22.73
N ASN A 657 2.00 -25.72 -22.78
CA ASN A 657 1.03 -26.60 -23.43
C ASN A 657 -0.25 -26.62 -22.58
N VAL A 658 -1.20 -25.73 -22.88
CA VAL A 658 -2.51 -25.72 -22.24
C VAL A 658 -3.55 -26.14 -23.28
N PRO A 659 -4.45 -27.12 -22.97
CA PRO A 659 -5.46 -27.58 -23.92
C PRO A 659 -6.45 -26.45 -24.25
N VAL A 660 -6.62 -26.16 -25.52
CA VAL A 660 -7.40 -25.04 -26.10
C VAL A 660 -8.92 -25.14 -25.92
N LYS A 661 -9.45 -26.19 -25.26
CA LYS A 661 -10.90 -26.42 -25.09
C LYS A 661 -11.50 -25.78 -23.83
N LEU A 662 -11.12 -24.52 -23.53
CA LEU A 662 -11.54 -23.85 -22.32
C LEU A 662 -12.35 -22.57 -22.61
N PHE A 663 -13.38 -22.65 -23.49
CA PHE A 663 -14.20 -21.51 -23.85
C PHE A 663 -15.66 -21.83 -24.03
N PRO A 664 -16.50 -20.94 -23.75
CA PRO A 664 -16.78 -19.97 -22.67
C PRO A 664 -17.41 -20.63 -21.45
N GLU A 665 -17.45 -21.95 -21.45
CA GLU A 665 -18.09 -22.80 -20.44
C GLU A 665 -17.20 -23.02 -19.21
N ILE A 666 -16.01 -22.39 -19.18
CA ILE A 666 -15.02 -22.59 -18.12
C ILE A 666 -15.29 -21.87 -16.82
N GLY A 667 -16.40 -21.15 -16.72
CA GLY A 667 -16.72 -20.44 -15.46
C GLY A 667 -15.73 -19.34 -15.07
N LEU A 668 -15.00 -18.77 -16.04
CA LEU A 668 -14.16 -17.60 -15.81
C LEU A 668 -15.04 -16.36 -15.69
N SER A 669 -14.95 -15.67 -14.56
CA SER A 669 -15.65 -14.42 -14.28
C SER A 669 -14.71 -13.43 -13.63
N TYR A 670 -15.12 -12.17 -13.61
CA TYR A 670 -14.42 -11.13 -12.86
C TYR A 670 -15.22 -10.79 -11.60
N ASP A 671 -14.61 -10.99 -10.43
CA ASP A 671 -15.19 -10.56 -9.16
C ASP A 671 -14.86 -9.08 -8.94
N ALA A 672 -15.82 -8.21 -9.22
CA ALA A 672 -15.66 -6.77 -9.10
C ALA A 672 -15.43 -6.33 -7.65
N ALA A 673 -15.94 -7.06 -6.66
CA ALA A 673 -15.75 -6.76 -5.24
C ALA A 673 -14.30 -7.02 -4.78
N LYS A 674 -13.63 -7.98 -5.38
CA LYS A 674 -12.23 -8.32 -5.08
C LYS A 674 -11.24 -7.76 -6.09
N SER A 675 -11.73 -7.21 -7.22
CA SER A 675 -10.92 -6.81 -8.38
C SER A 675 -10.01 -7.94 -8.90
N GLU A 676 -10.52 -9.18 -8.88
CA GLU A 676 -9.78 -10.39 -9.24
C GLU A 676 -10.53 -11.20 -10.30
N LEU A 677 -9.75 -11.89 -11.15
CA LEU A 677 -10.29 -12.93 -12.01
C LEU A 677 -10.61 -14.17 -11.15
N VAL A 678 -11.81 -14.69 -11.32
CA VAL A 678 -12.32 -15.85 -10.57
C VAL A 678 -12.65 -16.96 -11.55
N TRP A 679 -12.13 -18.15 -11.31
CA TRP A 679 -12.44 -19.36 -12.09
C TRP A 679 -13.27 -20.32 -11.23
N ASN A 680 -14.49 -20.61 -11.69
CA ASN A 680 -15.44 -21.46 -10.97
C ASN A 680 -15.63 -21.05 -9.50
N GLY A 681 -15.69 -19.75 -9.21
CA GLY A 681 -15.84 -19.20 -7.87
C GLY A 681 -14.57 -19.13 -7.02
N LEU A 682 -13.41 -19.57 -7.55
CA LEU A 682 -12.11 -19.54 -6.86
C LEU A 682 -11.23 -18.44 -7.45
N SER A 683 -10.62 -17.60 -6.61
CA SER A 683 -9.62 -16.62 -7.03
C SER A 683 -8.45 -17.30 -7.76
N ILE A 684 -8.07 -16.75 -8.91
CA ILE A 684 -6.98 -17.28 -9.71
C ILE A 684 -5.65 -16.93 -9.06
N SER A 685 -4.84 -17.93 -8.72
CA SER A 685 -3.48 -17.73 -8.21
C SER A 685 -2.56 -17.15 -9.30
N ASP A 686 -1.43 -16.52 -8.89
CA ASP A 686 -0.40 -16.02 -9.81
C ASP A 686 0.07 -17.08 -10.84
N GLN A 687 0.12 -18.33 -10.43
CA GLN A 687 0.51 -19.44 -11.32
C GLN A 687 -0.57 -19.71 -12.37
N GLN A 688 -1.84 -19.63 -11.99
CA GLN A 688 -2.98 -19.80 -12.91
C GLN A 688 -3.13 -18.58 -13.81
N SER A 689 -2.87 -17.37 -13.30
CA SER A 689 -2.81 -16.14 -14.11
C SER A 689 -1.76 -16.25 -15.22
N ARG A 690 -0.61 -16.85 -14.97
CA ARG A 690 0.43 -17.12 -15.98
C ARG A 690 -0.03 -18.14 -17.03
N GLN A 691 -0.79 -19.17 -16.63
CA GLN A 691 -1.38 -20.14 -17.56
C GLN A 691 -2.44 -19.48 -18.46
N PHE A 692 -3.29 -18.60 -17.89
CA PHE A 692 -4.27 -17.84 -18.67
C PHE A 692 -3.64 -16.84 -19.62
N ALA A 693 -2.54 -16.20 -19.21
CA ALA A 693 -1.82 -15.28 -20.09
C ALA A 693 -1.15 -16.01 -21.27
N ALA A 694 -0.75 -17.28 -21.11
CA ALA A 694 -0.27 -18.10 -22.22
C ALA A 694 -1.36 -18.37 -23.29
N LEU A 695 -2.63 -18.45 -22.90
CA LEU A 695 -3.77 -18.56 -23.82
C LEU A 695 -4.06 -17.25 -24.59
N SER A 696 -3.47 -16.13 -24.20
CA SER A 696 -3.67 -14.81 -24.84
C SER A 696 -3.15 -14.74 -26.28
N TYR A 697 -2.38 -15.71 -26.74
CA TYR A 697 -1.95 -15.83 -28.14
C TYR A 697 -3.09 -16.25 -29.07
N ASP A 698 -4.19 -16.84 -28.54
CA ASP A 698 -5.36 -17.15 -29.36
C ASP A 698 -6.23 -15.88 -29.52
N VAL A 699 -6.46 -15.49 -30.79
CA VAL A 699 -7.20 -14.25 -31.12
C VAL A 699 -8.67 -14.33 -30.66
N GLU A 700 -9.30 -15.52 -30.77
CA GLU A 700 -10.70 -15.71 -30.38
C GLU A 700 -10.84 -15.70 -28.84
N TYR A 701 -9.89 -16.30 -28.16
CA TYR A 701 -9.82 -16.24 -26.69
C TYR A 701 -9.69 -14.80 -26.21
N ARG A 702 -8.78 -14.04 -26.80
CA ARG A 702 -8.55 -12.64 -26.46
C ARG A 702 -9.80 -11.78 -26.64
N LYS A 703 -10.52 -11.97 -27.74
CA LYS A 703 -11.78 -11.26 -28.01
C LYS A 703 -12.88 -11.63 -27.00
N ALA A 704 -13.02 -12.91 -26.68
CA ALA A 704 -14.01 -13.35 -25.71
C ALA A 704 -13.69 -12.89 -24.28
N LEU A 705 -12.43 -12.93 -23.89
CA LEU A 705 -11.98 -12.40 -22.59
C LEU A 705 -12.19 -10.88 -22.51
N GLN A 706 -11.84 -10.13 -23.56
CA GLN A 706 -12.11 -8.70 -23.63
C GLN A 706 -13.61 -8.38 -23.56
N THR A 707 -14.45 -9.22 -24.19
CA THR A 707 -15.91 -9.08 -24.13
C THR A 707 -16.47 -9.37 -22.74
N LEU A 708 -15.92 -10.39 -22.05
CA LEU A 708 -16.31 -10.79 -20.71
C LEU A 708 -15.91 -9.73 -19.68
N VAL A 709 -14.70 -9.21 -19.77
CA VAL A 709 -14.20 -8.12 -18.94
C VAL A 709 -14.99 -6.84 -19.18
N LYS A 710 -15.29 -6.51 -20.44
CA LYS A 710 -16.08 -5.34 -20.80
C LYS A 710 -17.53 -5.41 -20.28
N LYS A 711 -18.09 -6.63 -20.17
CA LYS A 711 -19.41 -6.85 -19.58
C LYS A 711 -19.43 -6.84 -18.05
N SER A 712 -18.32 -7.20 -17.41
CA SER A 712 -18.22 -7.33 -15.96
C SER A 712 -17.71 -6.09 -15.25
N GLN A 713 -16.93 -5.24 -15.94
CA GLN A 713 -16.46 -3.98 -15.35
C GLN A 713 -17.49 -2.87 -15.56
N PRO A 714 -17.86 -2.14 -14.51
CA PRO A 714 -18.60 -0.90 -14.69
C PRO A 714 -17.75 0.09 -15.50
N ASP A 715 -18.35 0.77 -16.49
CA ASP A 715 -17.69 1.81 -17.28
C ASP A 715 -17.42 3.04 -16.37
N ARG A 716 -16.23 3.06 -15.75
CA ARG A 716 -15.84 4.08 -14.77
C ARG A 716 -15.04 5.22 -15.35
N GLY A 717 -14.78 5.18 -16.63
CA GLY A 717 -14.08 6.25 -17.34
C GLY A 717 -14.15 6.08 -18.84
N ARG A 718 -14.15 7.20 -19.55
CA ARG A 718 -14.21 7.24 -21.02
C ARG A 718 -13.35 8.37 -21.57
N VAL A 719 -12.84 8.21 -22.78
CA VAL A 719 -12.15 9.26 -23.52
C VAL A 719 -13.17 10.31 -23.95
N VAL A 720 -12.82 11.59 -23.81
CA VAL A 720 -13.70 12.72 -24.11
C VAL A 720 -13.10 13.63 -25.19
N SER A 721 -13.95 14.47 -25.79
CA SER A 721 -13.58 15.46 -26.81
C SER A 721 -13.62 16.91 -26.29
N ALA A 722 -14.04 17.14 -25.03
CA ALA A 722 -14.10 18.45 -24.37
C ALA A 722 -13.52 18.39 -22.96
N PRO A 723 -13.12 19.52 -22.35
CA PRO A 723 -12.68 19.60 -20.96
C PRO A 723 -13.82 19.65 -19.94
N TRP A 724 -15.06 19.36 -20.32
CA TRP A 724 -16.22 19.24 -19.45
C TRP A 724 -16.95 17.92 -19.64
N ALA A 725 -17.75 17.56 -18.66
CA ALA A 725 -18.38 16.27 -18.55
C ALA A 725 -19.42 15.99 -19.64
N THR A 726 -19.48 14.75 -20.08
CA THR A 726 -20.39 14.28 -21.15
C THR A 726 -21.87 14.31 -20.76
N ASN A 727 -22.20 14.39 -19.46
CA ASN A 727 -23.56 14.48 -18.95
C ASN A 727 -24.11 15.92 -18.88
N LEU A 728 -23.32 16.93 -19.25
CA LEU A 728 -23.80 18.31 -19.38
C LEU A 728 -24.41 18.56 -20.76
N SER A 729 -25.50 19.39 -20.82
CA SER A 729 -26.14 19.75 -22.07
C SER A 729 -25.21 20.51 -23.05
N ALA A 730 -24.21 21.17 -22.54
CA ALA A 730 -23.14 21.82 -23.31
C ALA A 730 -22.24 20.84 -24.08
N TYR A 731 -22.27 19.54 -23.76
CA TYR A 731 -21.45 18.55 -24.46
C TYR A 731 -22.11 18.15 -25.79
N ASN A 732 -21.36 18.33 -26.88
CA ASN A 732 -21.82 17.94 -28.21
C ASN A 732 -21.43 16.46 -28.45
N SER A 733 -22.39 15.55 -28.35
CA SER A 733 -22.20 14.11 -28.56
C SER A 733 -21.82 13.70 -29.98
N LEU A 734 -22.01 14.61 -30.95
CA LEU A 734 -21.60 14.39 -32.35
C LEU A 734 -20.09 14.59 -32.56
N VAL A 735 -19.40 15.24 -31.62
CA VAL A 735 -17.96 15.44 -31.65
C VAL A 735 -17.29 14.22 -31.00
N THR A 736 -16.91 13.25 -31.81
CA THR A 736 -16.25 12.05 -31.34
C THR A 736 -14.79 12.32 -30.97
N PRO A 737 -14.27 11.71 -29.88
CA PRO A 737 -12.85 11.76 -29.56
C PRO A 737 -12.01 11.19 -30.70
N ARG A 738 -10.96 11.92 -31.11
CA ARG A 738 -10.05 11.45 -32.17
C ARG A 738 -9.22 10.28 -31.66
N GLU A 739 -9.07 9.26 -32.49
CA GLU A 739 -8.21 8.11 -32.20
C GLU A 739 -6.73 8.43 -32.46
N ALA A 740 -5.85 7.63 -31.86
CA ALA A 740 -4.41 7.72 -32.10
C ALA A 740 -4.09 7.31 -33.55
N ASP A 741 -3.29 8.12 -34.22
CA ASP A 741 -2.72 7.83 -35.53
C ASP A 741 -1.22 8.22 -35.51
N LEU A 742 -0.38 7.25 -35.21
CA LEU A 742 1.06 7.46 -35.09
C LEU A 742 1.70 7.89 -36.42
N SER A 743 1.17 7.44 -37.55
CA SER A 743 1.69 7.81 -38.87
C SER A 743 1.42 9.27 -39.17
N LEU A 744 0.19 9.71 -38.94
CA LEU A 744 -0.20 11.11 -39.05
C LEU A 744 0.54 11.99 -38.04
N ALA A 745 0.63 11.54 -36.78
CA ALA A 745 1.35 12.25 -35.75
C ALA A 745 2.81 12.48 -36.09
N PHE A 746 3.50 11.46 -36.64
CA PHE A 746 4.87 11.56 -37.05
C PHE A 746 5.07 12.53 -38.23
N ALA A 747 4.16 12.48 -39.22
CA ALA A 747 4.19 13.42 -40.37
C ALA A 747 3.99 14.88 -39.88
N LEU A 748 3.00 15.11 -39.00
CA LEU A 748 2.72 16.43 -38.43
C LEU A 748 3.89 16.93 -37.54
N ALA A 749 4.47 16.09 -36.70
CA ALA A 749 5.63 16.43 -35.87
C ALA A 749 6.85 16.79 -36.75
N THR A 750 7.04 16.07 -37.86
CA THR A 750 8.13 16.35 -38.82
C THR A 750 7.91 17.69 -39.55
N ALA A 751 6.69 17.97 -39.99
CA ALA A 751 6.32 19.25 -40.60
C ALA A 751 6.50 20.41 -39.59
N ALA A 752 6.06 20.23 -38.36
CA ALA A 752 6.22 21.20 -37.27
C ALA A 752 7.72 21.49 -36.99
N LYS A 753 8.57 20.46 -36.90
CA LYS A 753 10.01 20.62 -36.71
C LYS A 753 10.64 21.41 -37.84
N LYS A 754 10.28 21.12 -39.07
CA LYS A 754 10.78 21.84 -40.23
C LYS A 754 10.34 23.31 -40.21
N SER A 755 9.09 23.60 -39.83
CA SER A 755 8.53 24.95 -39.75
C SER A 755 9.12 25.77 -38.60
N LEU A 756 9.30 25.17 -37.42
CA LEU A 756 9.79 25.83 -36.21
C LEU A 756 11.31 26.00 -36.19
N GLY A 757 12.07 25.09 -36.83
CA GLY A 757 13.53 25.14 -36.86
C GLY A 757 14.12 25.24 -35.43
N ALA A 758 14.83 26.32 -35.15
CA ALA A 758 15.46 26.59 -33.85
C ALA A 758 14.44 26.87 -32.71
N GLU A 759 13.20 27.20 -33.02
CA GLU A 759 12.17 27.39 -31.97
C GLU A 759 11.66 26.04 -31.40
N MET A 760 11.96 24.92 -32.07
CA MET A 760 11.66 23.59 -31.55
C MET A 760 12.66 23.20 -30.47
N ARG A 761 12.25 23.32 -29.22
CA ARG A 761 13.04 22.99 -28.03
C ARG A 761 12.35 21.90 -27.21
N THR A 762 13.01 21.43 -26.18
CA THR A 762 12.35 20.61 -25.14
C THR A 762 11.19 21.39 -24.53
N LEU A 763 10.01 20.79 -24.57
CA LEU A 763 8.81 21.35 -23.98
C LEU A 763 8.79 21.07 -22.48
N ARG A 764 8.17 21.93 -21.67
CA ARG A 764 8.03 21.74 -20.24
C ARG A 764 6.55 21.50 -19.90
N MET A 765 6.26 20.32 -19.31
CA MET A 765 4.94 19.98 -18.82
C MET A 765 4.91 20.11 -17.30
N ILE A 766 3.97 20.89 -16.79
CA ILE A 766 3.71 21.00 -15.35
C ILE A 766 2.51 20.14 -14.95
N CYS A 767 2.57 19.52 -13.79
CA CYS A 767 1.44 18.82 -13.16
C CYS A 767 1.47 18.94 -11.64
N GLU A 768 0.33 18.69 -11.00
CA GLU A 768 0.24 18.58 -9.53
C GLU A 768 0.90 17.30 -9.05
N SER A 769 1.46 17.32 -7.83
CA SER A 769 2.04 16.15 -7.17
C SER A 769 0.95 15.20 -6.63
N GLU A 770 0.24 14.56 -7.55
CA GLU A 770 -0.72 13.49 -7.26
C GLU A 770 -0.26 12.24 -8.01
N PRO A 771 -0.13 11.07 -7.35
CA PRO A 771 0.49 9.89 -7.95
C PRO A 771 -0.10 9.42 -9.27
N LEU A 772 -1.43 9.45 -9.44
CA LEU A 772 -2.08 9.03 -10.69
C LEU A 772 -1.90 10.08 -11.79
N VAL A 773 -1.97 11.37 -11.46
CA VAL A 773 -1.72 12.47 -12.39
C VAL A 773 -0.27 12.42 -12.89
N GLU A 774 0.68 12.22 -11.99
CA GLU A 774 2.10 12.06 -12.37
C GLU A 774 2.33 10.84 -13.26
N ALA A 775 1.73 9.71 -12.91
CA ALA A 775 1.85 8.47 -13.69
C ALA A 775 1.27 8.65 -15.10
N ALA A 776 0.09 9.29 -15.20
CA ALA A 776 -0.52 9.61 -16.46
C ALA A 776 0.34 10.57 -17.30
N ALA A 777 0.81 11.67 -16.70
CA ALA A 777 1.69 12.64 -17.38
C ALA A 777 2.98 11.99 -17.90
N LYS A 778 3.63 11.15 -17.09
CA LYS A 778 4.81 10.37 -17.52
C LYS A 778 4.49 9.47 -18.70
N ARG A 779 3.37 8.78 -18.67
CA ARG A 779 2.95 7.89 -19.75
C ARG A 779 2.66 8.66 -21.05
N LEU A 780 1.98 9.81 -21.00
CA LEU A 780 1.76 10.68 -22.15
C LEU A 780 3.10 11.13 -22.79
N ILE A 781 4.06 11.52 -21.94
CA ILE A 781 5.40 11.93 -22.40
C ILE A 781 6.12 10.78 -23.10
N GLU A 782 6.00 9.56 -22.61
CA GLU A 782 6.59 8.39 -23.25
C GLU A 782 6.00 8.12 -24.64
N GLU A 783 4.71 8.36 -24.83
CA GLU A 783 4.06 8.19 -26.14
C GLU A 783 4.49 9.25 -27.17
N TRP A 784 4.95 10.42 -26.74
CA TRP A 784 5.51 11.45 -27.64
C TRP A 784 6.98 11.23 -28.01
N LYS A 785 7.73 10.41 -27.27
CA LYS A 785 9.16 10.13 -27.59
C LYS A 785 9.38 9.58 -29.01
N PRO A 786 8.57 8.62 -29.51
CA PRO A 786 8.73 8.12 -30.89
C PRO A 786 8.55 9.19 -31.97
N LEU A 787 7.80 10.26 -31.69
CA LEU A 787 7.63 11.41 -32.57
C LEU A 787 8.87 12.32 -32.57
N GLY A 788 9.87 12.02 -31.72
CA GLY A 788 11.04 12.83 -31.48
C GLY A 788 10.73 14.18 -30.83
N ILE A 789 9.61 14.26 -30.06
CA ILE A 789 9.25 15.41 -29.24
C ILE A 789 9.72 15.11 -27.83
N THR A 790 10.60 15.97 -27.31
CA THR A 790 11.12 15.85 -25.95
C THR A 790 10.30 16.73 -25.01
N VAL A 791 9.80 16.15 -23.94
CA VAL A 791 9.02 16.86 -22.90
C VAL A 791 9.64 16.56 -21.54
N GLU A 792 9.94 17.61 -20.80
CA GLU A 792 10.37 17.55 -19.39
C GLU A 792 9.15 17.68 -18.48
N LEU A 793 8.99 16.74 -17.52
CA LEU A 793 7.93 16.82 -16.51
C LEU A 793 8.42 17.58 -15.29
N VAL A 794 7.66 18.58 -14.88
CA VAL A 794 7.87 19.35 -13.64
C VAL A 794 6.67 19.13 -12.72
N THR A 795 6.89 18.39 -11.65
CA THR A 795 5.85 18.13 -10.65
C THR A 795 5.89 19.20 -9.56
N LEU A 796 4.77 19.87 -9.34
CA LEU A 796 4.64 20.97 -8.39
C LEU A 796 3.87 20.53 -7.12
N GLY A 797 4.27 21.06 -5.97
CA GLY A 797 3.66 20.73 -4.67
C GLY A 797 4.26 19.50 -3.98
N GLN A 798 5.43 19.03 -4.43
CA GLN A 798 6.19 18.03 -3.65
C GLN A 798 6.77 18.66 -2.38
N PRO A 799 6.80 17.94 -1.24
CA PRO A 799 7.56 18.38 -0.08
C PRO A 799 9.04 18.45 -0.45
N SER A 800 9.73 19.47 0.04
CA SER A 800 11.17 19.62 -0.16
C SER A 800 11.91 18.36 0.28
N GLN A 801 12.66 17.73 -0.63
CA GLN A 801 13.46 16.52 -0.33
C GLN A 801 14.61 16.79 0.65
N ALA A 802 14.90 18.06 0.97
CA ALA A 802 15.99 18.45 1.88
C ALA A 802 15.75 18.09 3.36
N ALA A 803 14.57 17.61 3.74
CA ALA A 803 14.19 17.29 5.12
C ALA A 803 13.76 15.84 5.34
N ARG A 804 14.32 14.86 4.61
CA ARG A 804 14.09 13.44 4.93
C ARG A 804 15.16 12.92 5.88
N PRO A 805 14.89 12.81 7.20
CA PRO A 805 15.68 11.91 8.03
C PRO A 805 15.38 10.47 7.61
N ALA A 806 16.43 9.66 7.45
CA ALA A 806 16.31 8.24 7.18
C ALA A 806 15.45 7.60 8.30
N GLY A 807 14.26 7.11 7.92
CA GLY A 807 13.31 6.49 8.86
C GLY A 807 11.92 7.15 8.94
N ALA A 808 11.59 8.15 8.13
CA ALA A 808 10.33 8.90 8.20
C ALA A 808 9.16 8.25 7.42
N ASP A 809 8.94 6.95 7.60
CA ASP A 809 7.63 6.33 7.28
C ASP A 809 6.62 6.48 8.44
N ARG A 810 6.88 7.39 9.38
CA ARG A 810 6.11 7.60 10.61
C ARG A 810 5.15 8.77 10.46
N LEU A 811 3.88 8.53 10.77
CA LEU A 811 2.87 9.58 10.91
C LEU A 811 3.24 10.45 12.12
N PRO A 812 3.39 11.78 12.00
CA PRO A 812 3.54 12.63 13.16
C PRO A 812 2.22 12.72 13.91
N VAL A 813 2.23 12.31 15.17
CA VAL A 813 1.17 12.64 16.12
C VAL A 813 1.32 14.14 16.43
N ALA A 814 0.27 14.90 16.22
CA ALA A 814 0.25 16.33 16.52
C ALA A 814 0.39 16.55 18.03
N SER A 815 1.61 16.73 18.52
CA SER A 815 1.85 17.29 19.84
C SER A 815 1.82 18.82 19.71
N GLY A 816 0.79 19.43 20.28
CA GLY A 816 0.69 20.88 20.33
C GLY A 816 1.88 21.52 21.05
N GLN A 817 2.56 22.35 20.35
CA GLN A 817 3.46 23.46 20.71
C GLN A 817 4.71 23.39 19.84
N ASP A 818 4.61 23.97 18.67
CA ASP A 818 5.65 24.73 17.97
C ASP A 818 5.06 25.15 16.61
N ALA A 819 4.39 26.30 16.60
CA ALA A 819 4.00 26.96 15.36
C ALA A 819 5.27 27.48 14.67
N VAL A 820 5.90 26.66 13.87
CA VAL A 820 6.94 27.08 12.95
C VAL A 820 6.26 27.83 11.82
N ALA A 821 6.71 29.07 11.60
CA ALA A 821 6.27 29.89 10.49
C ALA A 821 6.29 29.09 9.19
N ALA A 822 5.21 29.16 8.42
CA ALA A 822 5.08 28.50 7.14
C ALA A 822 6.28 28.87 6.27
N PRO A 823 6.94 27.88 5.60
CA PRO A 823 8.02 28.19 4.68
C PRO A 823 7.48 29.11 3.59
N ALA A 824 8.22 30.17 3.26
CA ALA A 824 7.85 31.13 2.24
C ALA A 824 7.42 30.37 0.96
N ALA A 825 6.21 30.67 0.48
CA ALA A 825 5.66 30.06 -0.71
C ALA A 825 6.64 30.26 -1.88
N ALA A 826 7.01 29.15 -2.54
CA ALA A 826 7.79 29.24 -3.75
C ALA A 826 7.03 30.12 -4.77
N ALA A 827 7.71 31.09 -5.37
CA ALA A 827 7.12 31.97 -6.36
C ALA A 827 6.45 31.15 -7.48
N ALA A 828 5.27 31.59 -7.94
CA ALA A 828 4.63 30.96 -9.08
C ALA A 828 5.57 30.97 -10.29
N PRO A 829 5.64 29.88 -11.09
CA PRO A 829 6.46 29.89 -12.28
C PRO A 829 5.98 31.00 -13.21
N GLU A 830 6.91 31.75 -13.79
CA GLU A 830 6.56 32.77 -14.78
C GLU A 830 5.81 32.13 -15.94
N PRO A 831 4.84 32.81 -16.58
CA PRO A 831 4.04 32.27 -17.67
C PRO A 831 4.86 31.70 -18.83
N GLU A 832 6.08 32.17 -19.03
CA GLU A 832 7.01 31.65 -20.05
C GLU A 832 7.77 30.39 -19.62
N SER A 833 7.64 29.95 -18.36
CA SER A 833 8.40 28.82 -17.82
C SER A 833 7.77 27.46 -18.08
N TRP A 834 6.56 27.38 -18.63
CA TRP A 834 5.86 26.14 -18.95
C TRP A 834 5.24 26.19 -20.35
N ASP A 835 5.10 25.04 -20.99
CA ASP A 835 4.49 24.89 -22.32
C ASP A 835 3.15 24.12 -22.22
N LEU A 836 3.15 23.07 -21.42
CA LEU A 836 2.02 22.16 -21.22
C LEU A 836 1.64 22.11 -19.74
N ALA A 837 0.35 22.04 -19.44
CA ALA A 837 -0.14 21.81 -18.11
C ALA A 837 -1.14 20.65 -18.09
N TYR A 838 -0.84 19.60 -17.31
CA TYR A 838 -1.84 18.56 -17.04
C TYR A 838 -2.82 19.08 -16.01
N ARG A 839 -4.09 19.09 -16.33
CA ARG A 839 -5.16 19.65 -15.50
C ARG A 839 -6.29 18.66 -15.28
N THR A 840 -6.94 18.82 -14.14
CA THR A 840 -8.17 18.12 -13.77
C THR A 840 -9.23 19.14 -13.39
N VAL A 841 -10.48 18.94 -13.79
CA VAL A 841 -11.57 19.85 -13.45
C VAL A 841 -12.91 19.10 -13.33
N ARG A 842 -13.81 19.61 -12.47
CA ARG A 842 -15.25 19.30 -12.49
C ARG A 842 -15.98 20.59 -12.83
N MET A 843 -16.17 20.83 -14.09
CA MET A 843 -16.84 22.04 -14.57
C MET A 843 -18.34 21.92 -14.38
N THR A 844 -18.92 22.81 -13.59
CA THR A 844 -20.35 22.82 -13.28
C THR A 844 -21.14 23.64 -14.24
N GLU A 845 -20.58 24.77 -14.73
CA GLU A 845 -21.21 25.70 -15.64
C GLU A 845 -20.26 26.16 -16.75
N PRO A 846 -20.18 25.41 -17.88
CA PRO A 846 -19.25 25.73 -18.96
C PRO A 846 -19.35 27.16 -19.50
N MET A 847 -20.57 27.73 -19.52
CA MET A 847 -20.78 29.11 -19.92
C MET A 847 -19.93 30.11 -19.11
N MET A 848 -19.78 29.86 -17.82
CA MET A 848 -19.00 30.73 -16.92
C MET A 848 -17.54 30.33 -16.76
N GLU A 849 -17.25 29.02 -16.78
CA GLU A 849 -15.97 28.46 -16.43
C GLU A 849 -15.03 28.29 -17.62
N LEU A 850 -15.55 28.24 -18.87
CA LEU A 850 -14.71 28.04 -20.05
C LEU A 850 -13.73 29.20 -20.29
N TRP A 851 -14.21 30.43 -20.10
CA TRP A 851 -13.36 31.63 -20.24
C TRP A 851 -12.17 31.61 -19.26
N PRO A 852 -12.35 31.51 -17.93
CA PRO A 852 -11.24 31.38 -17.00
C PRO A 852 -10.35 30.16 -17.26
N LEU A 853 -10.94 29.06 -17.78
CA LEU A 853 -10.18 27.86 -18.11
C LEU A 853 -9.14 28.12 -19.20
N LEU A 854 -9.53 28.84 -20.26
CA LEU A 854 -8.71 29.12 -21.44
C LEU A 854 -7.80 30.33 -21.26
N SER A 855 -8.10 31.22 -20.31
CA SER A 855 -7.29 32.42 -20.03
C SER A 855 -6.07 32.06 -19.19
N LEU A 856 -5.05 32.92 -19.21
CA LEU A 856 -3.88 32.84 -18.33
C LEU A 856 -4.10 33.58 -16.99
N ASP A 857 -5.26 34.15 -16.81
CA ASP A 857 -5.62 34.96 -15.64
C ASP A 857 -6.71 34.26 -14.81
N LYS A 858 -6.69 34.47 -13.49
CA LYS A 858 -7.73 33.97 -12.59
C LYS A 858 -9.07 34.67 -12.76
N VAL A 859 -9.07 35.87 -13.35
CA VAL A 859 -10.24 36.72 -13.58
C VAL A 859 -10.54 36.78 -15.07
N ALA A 860 -11.83 36.79 -15.42
CA ALA A 860 -12.28 36.91 -16.82
C ALA A 860 -12.05 38.34 -17.35
N ARG A 861 -10.90 38.54 -18.01
CA ARG A 861 -10.57 39.83 -18.69
C ARG A 861 -10.39 39.59 -20.18
N VAL A 862 -10.83 40.54 -21.01
CA VAL A 862 -10.67 40.49 -22.48
C VAL A 862 -9.15 40.40 -22.84
N GLN A 863 -8.29 41.06 -22.10
CA GLN A 863 -6.85 40.99 -22.29
C GLN A 863 -6.28 39.60 -22.00
N SER A 864 -6.86 38.84 -21.08
CA SER A 864 -6.36 37.51 -20.70
C SER A 864 -6.59 36.44 -21.78
N ILE A 865 -7.51 36.68 -22.70
CA ILE A 865 -7.82 35.81 -23.86
C ILE A 865 -7.22 36.32 -25.17
N ARG A 866 -6.44 37.41 -25.18
CA ARG A 866 -5.84 37.98 -26.41
C ARG A 866 -4.94 37.02 -27.18
N TYR A 867 -4.41 35.99 -26.52
CA TYR A 867 -3.54 35.00 -27.13
C TYR A 867 -4.30 33.86 -27.82
N LEU A 868 -5.61 33.77 -27.59
CA LEU A 868 -6.47 32.81 -28.26
C LEU A 868 -6.72 33.24 -29.72
N PRO A 869 -6.99 32.29 -30.63
CA PRO A 869 -7.43 32.64 -31.97
C PRO A 869 -8.66 33.56 -31.98
N ASP A 870 -8.75 34.43 -32.99
CA ASP A 870 -9.79 35.45 -33.05
C ASP A 870 -11.21 34.87 -33.01
N TRP A 871 -11.44 33.75 -33.72
CA TRP A 871 -12.76 33.07 -33.70
C TRP A 871 -13.13 32.57 -32.30
N LEU A 872 -12.16 31.98 -31.55
CA LEU A 872 -12.43 31.48 -30.20
C LEU A 872 -12.68 32.62 -29.22
N ARG A 873 -11.86 33.70 -29.33
CA ARG A 873 -12.03 34.90 -28.51
C ARG A 873 -13.40 35.51 -28.78
N GLN A 874 -13.80 35.66 -30.06
CA GLN A 874 -15.09 36.20 -30.43
C GLN A 874 -16.23 35.27 -29.96
N GLY A 875 -16.09 33.94 -30.12
CA GLY A 875 -17.07 32.98 -29.64
C GLY A 875 -17.31 33.04 -28.13
N LEU A 876 -16.24 33.23 -27.32
CA LEU A 876 -16.38 33.44 -25.86
C LEU A 876 -17.09 34.75 -25.53
N ILE A 877 -16.80 35.83 -26.25
CA ILE A 877 -17.46 37.14 -26.08
C ILE A 877 -18.92 37.04 -26.51
N ASP A 878 -19.23 36.39 -27.61
CA ASP A 878 -20.57 36.26 -28.14
C ASP A 878 -21.43 35.34 -27.28
N LEU A 879 -20.84 34.35 -26.59
CA LEU A 879 -21.54 33.52 -25.61
C LEU A 879 -22.17 34.36 -24.48
N ASP A 880 -21.51 35.44 -24.07
CA ASP A 880 -22.02 36.37 -23.06
C ASP A 880 -23.16 37.30 -23.60
N ARG A 881 -23.36 37.35 -24.93
CA ARG A 881 -24.36 38.16 -25.57
C ARG A 881 -25.66 37.42 -25.91
N VAL A 882 -25.66 36.10 -25.71
CA VAL A 882 -26.82 35.23 -25.97
C VAL A 882 -27.97 35.61 -25.02
N ALA A 883 -29.20 35.56 -25.50
CA ALA A 883 -30.36 35.99 -24.77
C ALA A 883 -31.12 34.88 -24.05
N ASP A 884 -30.90 33.62 -24.43
CA ASP A 884 -31.63 32.49 -23.86
C ASP A 884 -30.75 31.23 -23.70
N TRP A 885 -31.23 30.32 -22.90
CA TRP A 885 -30.45 29.09 -22.55
C TRP A 885 -30.29 28.10 -23.71
N ALA A 886 -31.28 27.96 -24.57
CA ALA A 886 -31.23 27.04 -25.71
C ALA A 886 -30.14 27.48 -26.72
N THR A 887 -30.09 28.77 -27.03
CA THR A 887 -29.03 29.38 -27.86
C THR A 887 -27.68 29.29 -27.19
N THR A 888 -27.60 29.47 -25.85
CA THR A 888 -26.35 29.27 -25.09
C THR A 888 -25.83 27.85 -25.25
N VAL A 889 -26.68 26.85 -25.09
CA VAL A 889 -26.30 25.43 -25.26
C VAL A 889 -25.78 25.18 -26.68
N SER A 890 -26.49 25.69 -27.69
CA SER A 890 -26.06 25.54 -29.10
C SER A 890 -24.71 26.20 -29.36
N SER A 891 -24.47 27.40 -28.82
CA SER A 891 -23.21 28.12 -28.95
C SER A 891 -22.06 27.38 -28.23
N LEU A 892 -22.30 26.77 -27.04
CA LEU A 892 -21.34 25.94 -26.34
C LEU A 892 -21.01 24.66 -27.11
N GLN A 893 -22.02 24.04 -27.76
CA GLN A 893 -21.81 22.85 -28.58
C GLN A 893 -21.01 23.18 -29.85
N GLU A 894 -21.19 24.36 -30.43
CA GLU A 894 -20.38 24.83 -31.54
C GLU A 894 -18.93 25.13 -31.12
N LEU A 895 -18.74 25.86 -30.01
CA LEU A 895 -17.40 26.07 -29.42
C LEU A 895 -16.70 24.74 -29.11
N HIS A 896 -17.44 23.73 -28.63
CA HIS A 896 -16.90 22.39 -28.44
C HIS A 896 -16.34 21.84 -29.75
N ARG A 897 -17.11 21.88 -30.82
CA ARG A 897 -16.69 21.38 -32.13
C ARG A 897 -15.45 22.12 -32.61
N GLU A 898 -15.41 23.43 -32.54
CA GLU A 898 -14.30 24.27 -32.99
C GLU A 898 -13.02 24.05 -32.18
N VAL A 899 -13.14 23.96 -30.83
CA VAL A 899 -12.01 23.68 -29.94
C VAL A 899 -11.41 22.30 -30.24
N ALA A 900 -12.23 21.28 -30.46
CA ALA A 900 -11.82 19.96 -30.82
C ALA A 900 -11.15 19.90 -32.21
N GLU A 901 -11.72 20.60 -33.21
CA GLU A 901 -11.17 20.64 -34.59
C GLU A 901 -9.81 21.34 -34.65
N THR A 902 -9.64 22.42 -33.94
CA THR A 902 -8.42 23.24 -33.97
C THR A 902 -7.37 22.84 -32.94
N VAL A 903 -7.70 21.91 -32.07
CA VAL A 903 -6.83 21.40 -31.00
C VAL A 903 -6.24 22.53 -30.14
N GLN A 904 -7.13 23.25 -29.45
CA GLN A 904 -6.69 24.31 -28.53
C GLN A 904 -6.24 23.78 -27.16
N LEU A 905 -6.62 22.55 -26.85
CA LEU A 905 -6.18 21.72 -25.74
C LEU A 905 -6.33 20.23 -26.14
N ILE A 906 -5.77 19.32 -25.38
CA ILE A 906 -5.96 17.89 -25.57
C ILE A 906 -6.89 17.37 -24.49
N PRO A 907 -8.18 17.14 -24.76
CA PRO A 907 -9.06 16.42 -23.84
C PRO A 907 -8.56 14.98 -23.73
N LEU A 908 -8.45 14.46 -22.53
CA LEU A 908 -7.98 13.10 -22.28
C LEU A 908 -9.17 12.18 -22.02
N TRP A 909 -9.68 12.22 -20.81
CA TRP A 909 -10.78 11.36 -20.35
C TRP A 909 -11.55 12.01 -19.21
N GLU A 910 -12.72 11.47 -18.95
CA GLU A 910 -13.46 11.70 -17.71
C GLU A 910 -13.46 10.40 -16.89
N ILE A 911 -13.44 10.55 -15.57
CA ILE A 911 -13.45 9.44 -14.60
C ILE A 911 -14.58 9.67 -13.60
N ASP A 912 -15.40 8.64 -13.40
CA ASP A 912 -16.41 8.58 -12.35
C ASP A 912 -15.74 8.45 -10.98
N ASP A 913 -15.35 9.57 -10.42
CA ASP A 913 -14.82 9.64 -9.06
C ASP A 913 -15.89 9.42 -8.01
N ALA A 914 -15.45 8.95 -6.86
CA ALA A 914 -16.35 8.75 -5.73
C ALA A 914 -15.71 9.15 -4.40
N ILE A 915 -16.54 9.65 -3.52
CA ILE A 915 -16.23 9.85 -2.11
C ILE A 915 -16.53 8.56 -1.35
N VAL A 916 -15.59 8.12 -0.54
CA VAL A 916 -15.76 6.96 0.35
C VAL A 916 -15.67 7.43 1.80
N PHE A 917 -16.63 7.04 2.61
CA PHE A 917 -16.70 7.47 4.00
C PHE A 917 -17.30 6.40 4.90
N ARG A 918 -16.94 6.44 6.18
CA ARG A 918 -17.48 5.54 7.20
C ARG A 918 -18.95 5.83 7.46
N LYS A 919 -19.71 4.80 7.79
CA LYS A 919 -21.13 4.92 8.20
C LYS A 919 -21.36 5.79 9.44
N THR A 920 -20.29 6.12 10.18
CA THR A 920 -20.31 7.07 11.30
C THR A 920 -20.43 8.53 10.84
N VAL A 921 -20.20 8.81 9.56
CA VAL A 921 -20.42 10.13 8.95
C VAL A 921 -21.76 10.13 8.23
N ARG A 922 -22.60 11.10 8.54
CA ARG A 922 -23.96 11.24 7.98
C ARG A 922 -24.17 12.63 7.42
N GLY A 923 -25.15 12.79 6.52
CA GLY A 923 -25.51 14.07 5.94
C GLY A 923 -24.82 14.37 4.60
N ILE A 924 -23.91 13.51 4.14
CA ILE A 924 -23.30 13.68 2.81
C ILE A 924 -24.39 13.49 1.73
N PRO A 925 -24.51 14.40 0.73
CA PRO A 925 -25.47 14.26 -0.37
C PRO A 925 -25.25 12.97 -1.17
N GLU A 926 -26.31 12.46 -1.83
CA GLU A 926 -26.22 11.24 -2.64
C GLU A 926 -25.28 11.39 -3.84
N ALA A 927 -25.29 12.55 -4.47
CA ALA A 927 -24.43 12.91 -5.57
C ALA A 927 -23.80 14.29 -5.31
N PRO A 928 -22.76 14.38 -4.48
CA PRO A 928 -22.16 15.67 -4.15
C PRO A 928 -21.45 16.28 -5.37
N LEU A 929 -21.41 17.60 -5.46
CA LEU A 929 -20.68 18.32 -6.49
C LEU A 929 -19.20 18.51 -6.15
N HIS A 930 -18.90 18.62 -4.86
CA HIS A 930 -17.53 18.73 -4.35
C HIS A 930 -17.40 18.04 -2.99
N PRO A 931 -16.15 17.73 -2.53
CA PRO A 931 -15.91 16.91 -1.35
C PRO A 931 -16.57 17.39 -0.05
N TYR A 932 -16.78 18.69 0.10
CA TYR A 932 -17.26 19.31 1.34
C TYR A 932 -18.62 20.02 1.17
N GLN A 933 -19.42 19.58 0.21
CA GLN A 933 -20.75 20.14 0.03
C GLN A 933 -21.59 19.92 1.29
N ASP A 934 -22.08 21.00 1.91
CA ASP A 934 -22.91 21.00 3.13
C ASP A 934 -22.21 20.40 4.37
N VAL A 935 -20.88 20.39 4.43
CA VAL A 935 -20.12 19.76 5.52
C VAL A 935 -20.50 20.30 6.91
N GLU A 936 -20.94 21.53 7.01
CA GLU A 936 -21.42 22.13 8.25
C GLU A 936 -22.70 21.50 8.82
N SER A 937 -23.47 20.80 7.97
CA SER A 937 -24.65 20.02 8.38
C SER A 937 -24.35 18.54 8.64
N TRP A 938 -23.14 18.09 8.32
CA TRP A 938 -22.79 16.68 8.53
C TRP A 938 -22.60 16.38 10.00
N ILE A 939 -22.91 15.15 10.37
CA ILE A 939 -22.70 14.60 11.71
C ILE A 939 -21.57 13.59 11.63
N SER A 940 -20.53 13.79 12.42
CA SER A 940 -19.45 12.83 12.62
C SER A 940 -19.60 12.17 13.99
N GLU A 941 -20.03 10.90 14.01
CA GLU A 941 -20.12 10.14 15.26
C GLU A 941 -18.71 9.75 15.75
N ALA A 942 -18.49 9.91 17.06
CA ALA A 942 -17.24 9.52 17.67
C ALA A 942 -16.96 8.03 17.46
N TRP A 943 -15.84 7.72 16.89
CA TRP A 943 -15.41 6.36 16.61
C TRP A 943 -13.88 6.24 16.72
N TYR A 944 -13.42 5.10 17.21
CA TYR A 944 -12.00 4.74 17.18
C TYR A 944 -11.84 3.23 16.89
N SER A 945 -10.69 2.84 16.34
CA SER A 945 -10.38 1.42 16.09
C SER A 945 -10.05 0.72 17.40
N THR A 946 -10.57 -0.47 17.57
CA THR A 946 -10.21 -1.37 18.68
C THR A 946 -9.10 -2.35 18.30
N GLU A 947 -8.62 -2.30 17.05
CA GLU A 947 -7.54 -3.13 16.51
C GLU A 947 -6.15 -2.50 16.71
#